data_976aaad7a69bfb3e37230080e97b7d7d
#
_entry.id   976aaad7a69bfb3e37230080e97b7d7d
#
_cell.length_a   1.000
_cell.length_b   1.000
_cell.length_c   1.000
_cell.angle_alpha   90.00
_cell.angle_beta   90.00
_cell.angle_gamma   90.00
#
_symmetry.space_group_name_H-M   'P 1'
#
loop_
_entity.id
_entity.type
_entity.pdbx_description
1 polymer ?
#
loop_
_entity_poly.entity_id
_entity_poly.type
_entity_poly.pdbx_seq_one_letter_code
_entity_poly.pdbx_strand_id
1 'polypeptide(L)'
;ANTLYNKLLSYTNRVLFFPMDDFITSEAIAISPEFKSERIHTLNQLSKDNKYIVVTNLMGVLRYLPDIRVWRNHVIHLEKGMTIERDGLIQKLCDMGYERETIVSETGKLGVRGYVLDIFPIDFEQPIRIEFWGDEIDSIKYFDIDSQLSMSLLDKVEVYPYTEFLLDNDCDVSQKKQKYLKYYSKKISSLWEYMDSSMCFYYDYNQIEEGYRLLRETIFDYDKDNRNTFGIQTNYMYDLSDIHFKNEVFLMNFDNILMNIKLDDEKKYVSGEVERYNGNFSLLKTDLEKYLLHHKTVILCVDSEHSRERIMKYFEDMDVVCSMEDSIVLGKINIIVRNIENGFLFGDYVVISANDMFHSSEVKKKYKNKFKLGTKINNVSNISKGDYIVHEAHGIGIYDELCTIVKNGYKKDYIKLIYDGGDVLYIPVEKIDRISKFSGKEGISVRLDSLSSDKWQKKKARVRSRLEDIAANLIKVSAEREAMRGFAFSADDESQILFDHGFQFEETPDQLKAISAIKYEMEKPKPMDMLLCGDVGYGKTEVAFRVMFKAVNDGKQVAYLCPTTILSNQQYKNALKRFEGFPVSIALLNRFVDRKKQQVIIEDLKQGKIDILFGTHRILSNDIAFRDLGLLVIDEEQRFGVTHKEKIKQYKVNIDVLTLSATPIPRTLQM
;
A
#
# COMPACT_ATOMS: atom_id res chain seq x y z
N ALA A 1 8.34 2.77 -4.33
CA ALA A 1 8.79 1.59 -5.10
C ALA A 1 7.77 1.19 -6.16
N ASN A 2 6.48 0.97 -5.83
CA ASN A 2 5.48 0.51 -6.80
C ASN A 2 5.30 1.47 -8.00
N THR A 3 5.26 2.78 -7.77
CA THR A 3 5.18 3.79 -8.84
C THR A 3 6.37 3.70 -9.78
N LEU A 4 7.58 3.56 -9.25
CA LEU A 4 8.80 3.40 -10.06
C LEU A 4 8.79 2.09 -10.84
N TYR A 5 8.36 0.98 -10.22
CA TYR A 5 8.20 -0.30 -10.88
C TYR A 5 7.27 -0.21 -12.10
N ASN A 6 6.07 0.38 -11.92
CA ASN A 6 5.11 0.55 -13.01
C ASN A 6 5.64 1.46 -14.13
N LYS A 7 6.38 2.53 -13.77
CA LYS A 7 7.03 3.39 -14.76
C LYS A 7 8.08 2.62 -15.57
N LEU A 8 8.93 1.85 -14.91
CA LEU A 8 9.97 1.07 -15.61
C LEU A 8 9.38 -0.02 -16.52
N LEU A 9 8.25 -0.63 -16.13
CA LEU A 9 7.54 -1.60 -16.99
C LEU A 9 7.07 -1.03 -18.32
N SER A 10 6.85 0.30 -18.43
CA SER A 10 6.53 0.94 -19.71
C SER A 10 7.73 1.04 -20.65
N TYR A 11 8.95 0.84 -20.15
CA TYR A 11 10.19 0.90 -20.93
C TYR A 11 10.79 -0.46 -21.22
N THR A 12 10.62 -1.44 -20.34
CA THR A 12 11.17 -2.79 -20.52
C THR A 12 10.39 -3.82 -19.73
N ASN A 13 10.27 -5.03 -20.28
CA ASN A 13 9.65 -6.18 -19.59
C ASN A 13 10.60 -6.87 -18.58
N ARG A 14 11.88 -6.44 -18.51
CA ARG A 14 12.88 -7.01 -17.60
C ARG A 14 12.95 -6.27 -16.28
N VAL A 15 11.79 -6.01 -15.66
CA VAL A 15 11.68 -5.37 -14.36
C VAL A 15 10.99 -6.31 -13.39
N LEU A 16 11.59 -6.51 -12.24
CA LEU A 16 11.06 -7.31 -11.15
C LEU A 16 10.77 -6.42 -9.94
N PHE A 17 9.79 -6.81 -9.15
CA PHE A 17 9.38 -6.09 -7.95
C PHE A 17 9.63 -6.94 -6.71
N PHE A 18 10.40 -6.39 -5.76
CA PHE A 18 10.69 -7.05 -4.49
C PHE A 18 10.17 -6.19 -3.32
N PRO A 19 8.84 -6.16 -3.10
CA PRO A 19 8.21 -5.33 -2.09
C PRO A 19 8.31 -5.93 -0.70
N MET A 20 8.40 -5.09 0.32
CA MET A 20 8.32 -5.50 1.72
C MET A 20 7.39 -4.61 2.52
N ASP A 21 6.60 -5.25 3.37
CA ASP A 21 5.91 -4.62 4.50
C ASP A 21 6.76 -4.76 5.77
N ASP A 22 6.34 -4.13 6.86
CA ASP A 22 6.95 -4.34 8.18
C ASP A 22 6.76 -5.80 8.62
N PHE A 23 7.83 -6.58 8.59
CA PHE A 23 7.84 -7.99 8.99
C PHE A 23 8.41 -8.23 10.38
N ILE A 24 9.06 -7.23 10.97
CA ILE A 24 9.81 -7.37 12.23
C ILE A 24 8.88 -7.19 13.41
N THR A 25 8.11 -6.11 13.42
CA THR A 25 7.28 -5.71 14.55
C THR A 25 5.85 -6.24 14.45
N SER A 26 5.39 -6.63 13.27
CA SER A 26 4.04 -7.15 13.06
C SER A 26 3.99 -8.67 13.25
N GLU A 27 3.65 -9.12 14.45
CA GLU A 27 3.33 -10.54 14.67
C GLU A 27 1.89 -10.91 14.30
N ALA A 28 1.01 -9.93 14.27
CA ALA A 28 -0.43 -10.11 14.13
C ALA A 28 -1.01 -9.71 12.76
N ILE A 29 -0.23 -9.05 11.91
CA ILE A 29 -0.70 -8.64 10.57
C ILE A 29 -0.20 -9.68 9.57
N ALA A 30 -1.14 -10.33 8.89
CA ALA A 30 -0.81 -11.22 7.78
C ALA A 30 0.03 -10.44 6.76
N ILE A 31 1.21 -10.95 6.45
CA ILE A 31 2.03 -10.48 5.33
C ILE A 31 1.13 -10.52 4.09
N SER A 32 1.08 -9.43 3.32
CA SER A 32 0.28 -9.40 2.09
C SER A 32 0.66 -10.59 1.20
N PRO A 33 -0.29 -11.51 0.89
CA PRO A 33 -0.01 -12.66 0.05
C PRO A 33 0.52 -12.24 -1.34
N GLU A 34 0.08 -11.07 -1.83
CA GLU A 34 0.54 -10.51 -3.09
C GLU A 34 2.03 -10.16 -3.03
N PHE A 35 2.47 -9.51 -1.97
CA PHE A 35 3.87 -9.14 -1.82
C PHE A 35 4.77 -10.36 -1.59
N LYS A 36 4.28 -11.37 -0.86
CA LYS A 36 4.97 -12.66 -0.75
C LYS A 36 5.19 -13.28 -2.14
N SER A 37 4.14 -13.35 -2.95
CA SER A 37 4.20 -13.93 -4.30
C SER A 37 5.14 -13.14 -5.22
N GLU A 38 5.12 -11.80 -5.18
CA GLU A 38 6.04 -10.98 -5.97
C GLU A 38 7.51 -11.21 -5.58
N ARG A 39 7.80 -11.32 -4.28
CA ARG A 39 9.16 -11.60 -3.82
C ARG A 39 9.64 -12.98 -4.26
N ILE A 40 8.82 -14.00 -4.09
CA ILE A 40 9.14 -15.36 -4.50
C ILE A 40 9.35 -15.43 -6.01
N HIS A 41 8.46 -14.82 -6.80
CA HIS A 41 8.62 -14.71 -8.24
C HIS A 41 9.97 -14.04 -8.60
N THR A 42 10.31 -12.95 -7.93
CA THR A 42 11.58 -12.25 -8.14
C THR A 42 12.77 -13.15 -7.85
N LEU A 43 12.78 -13.88 -6.72
CA LEU A 43 13.87 -14.81 -6.38
C LEU A 43 13.98 -15.96 -7.39
N ASN A 44 12.85 -16.50 -7.86
CA ASN A 44 12.82 -17.52 -8.90
C ASN A 44 13.46 -17.00 -10.19
N GLN A 45 13.08 -15.81 -10.64
CA GLN A 45 13.65 -15.23 -11.88
C GLN A 45 15.15 -14.93 -11.71
N LEU A 46 15.58 -14.37 -10.59
CA LEU A 46 17.00 -14.11 -10.31
C LEU A 46 17.83 -15.39 -10.18
N SER A 47 17.23 -16.48 -9.75
CA SER A 47 17.93 -17.78 -9.71
C SER A 47 18.21 -18.36 -11.11
N LYS A 48 17.42 -17.95 -12.12
CA LYS A 48 17.55 -18.39 -13.54
C LYS A 48 18.46 -17.46 -14.35
N ASP A 49 18.22 -16.15 -14.25
CA ASP A 49 18.92 -15.09 -15.02
C ASP A 49 18.98 -13.83 -14.17
N ASN A 50 20.12 -13.15 -14.14
CA ASN A 50 20.36 -11.92 -13.38
C ASN A 50 20.28 -10.64 -14.23
N LYS A 51 19.79 -10.72 -15.46
CA LYS A 51 19.63 -9.56 -16.35
C LYS A 51 18.31 -8.82 -16.14
N TYR A 52 17.98 -8.54 -14.91
CA TYR A 52 16.77 -7.81 -14.53
C TYR A 52 17.07 -6.51 -13.78
N ILE A 53 16.17 -5.55 -13.89
CA ILE A 53 16.11 -4.39 -13.00
C ILE A 53 15.21 -4.79 -11.85
N VAL A 54 15.72 -4.77 -10.62
CA VAL A 54 14.92 -5.06 -9.42
C VAL A 54 14.57 -3.78 -8.70
N VAL A 55 13.29 -3.53 -8.51
CA VAL A 55 12.78 -2.40 -7.72
C VAL A 55 12.38 -2.91 -6.34
N THR A 56 12.97 -2.33 -5.31
CA THR A 56 12.71 -2.70 -3.92
C THR A 56 12.58 -1.48 -3.01
N ASN A 57 12.30 -1.69 -1.76
CA ASN A 57 12.36 -0.68 -0.69
C ASN A 57 13.41 -1.06 0.36
N LEU A 58 13.66 -0.16 1.31
CA LEU A 58 14.66 -0.35 2.36
C LEU A 58 14.52 -1.70 3.09
N MET A 59 13.30 -2.05 3.50
CA MET A 59 13.02 -3.31 4.20
C MET A 59 13.28 -4.55 3.33
N GLY A 60 13.04 -4.43 2.03
CA GLY A 60 13.28 -5.52 1.07
C GLY A 60 14.77 -5.76 0.87
N VAL A 61 15.57 -4.72 0.71
CA VAL A 61 17.01 -4.87 0.47
C VAL A 61 17.74 -5.40 1.69
N LEU A 62 17.37 -4.98 2.91
CA LEU A 62 18.04 -5.40 4.15
C LEU A 62 17.63 -6.80 4.65
N ARG A 63 16.67 -7.45 3.99
CA ARG A 63 16.13 -8.74 4.41
C ARG A 63 17.14 -9.87 4.27
N TYR A 64 17.23 -10.74 5.27
CA TYR A 64 17.93 -12.01 5.13
C TYR A 64 17.16 -12.94 4.18
N LEU A 65 17.87 -13.53 3.24
CA LEU A 65 17.35 -14.51 2.30
C LEU A 65 18.08 -15.86 2.46
N PRO A 66 17.48 -16.99 2.07
CA PRO A 66 18.19 -18.24 2.02
C PRO A 66 19.37 -18.15 1.05
N ASP A 67 20.44 -18.90 1.30
CA ASP A 67 21.57 -18.98 0.35
C ASP A 67 21.05 -19.38 -1.04
N ILE A 68 21.57 -18.74 -2.08
CA ILE A 68 21.13 -18.97 -3.47
C ILE A 68 21.31 -20.44 -3.90
N ARG A 69 22.30 -21.14 -3.34
CA ARG A 69 22.52 -22.58 -3.58
C ARG A 69 21.42 -23.41 -2.93
N VAL A 70 21.00 -23.03 -1.70
CA VAL A 70 19.88 -23.68 -1.02
C VAL A 70 18.62 -23.49 -1.86
N TRP A 71 18.37 -22.26 -2.35
CA TRP A 71 17.23 -21.98 -3.23
C TRP A 71 17.24 -22.88 -4.46
N ARG A 72 18.36 -22.95 -5.18
CA ARG A 72 18.51 -23.77 -6.38
C ARG A 72 18.38 -25.28 -6.11
N ASN A 73 18.88 -25.75 -4.97
CA ASN A 73 18.77 -27.16 -4.59
C ASN A 73 17.35 -27.60 -4.24
N HIS A 74 16.47 -26.64 -3.91
CA HIS A 74 15.06 -26.91 -3.67
C HIS A 74 14.19 -26.81 -4.94
N VAL A 75 14.78 -26.52 -6.10
CA VAL A 75 14.03 -26.61 -7.36
C VAL A 75 13.83 -28.08 -7.72
N ILE A 76 12.58 -28.48 -7.91
CA ILE A 76 12.21 -29.84 -8.27
C ILE A 76 12.00 -29.91 -9.77
N HIS A 77 12.76 -30.76 -10.43
CA HIS A 77 12.60 -31.05 -11.84
C HIS A 77 11.79 -32.33 -11.99
N LEU A 78 10.68 -32.27 -12.70
CA LEU A 78 9.80 -33.42 -12.96
C LEU A 78 9.64 -33.59 -14.45
N GLU A 79 9.74 -34.84 -14.91
CA GLU A 79 9.51 -35.19 -16.31
C GLU A 79 8.73 -36.50 -16.43
N LYS A 80 8.04 -36.68 -17.54
CA LYS A 80 7.31 -37.90 -17.82
C LYS A 80 8.26 -39.12 -17.84
N GLY A 81 7.84 -40.22 -17.19
CA GLY A 81 8.63 -41.45 -17.04
C GLY A 81 9.64 -41.43 -15.89
N MET A 82 9.74 -40.29 -15.15
CA MET A 82 10.62 -40.21 -14.00
C MET A 82 10.05 -41.03 -12.84
N THR A 83 10.90 -41.81 -12.16
CA THR A 83 10.52 -42.54 -10.94
C THR A 83 10.86 -41.70 -9.71
N ILE A 84 9.87 -41.36 -8.94
CA ILE A 84 9.98 -40.57 -7.70
C ILE A 84 8.92 -41.01 -6.70
N GLU A 85 9.33 -41.27 -5.47
CA GLU A 85 8.39 -41.60 -4.39
C GLU A 85 7.41 -40.45 -4.19
N ARG A 86 6.13 -40.72 -4.44
CA ARG A 86 5.06 -39.69 -4.40
C ARG A 86 4.94 -38.99 -3.06
N ASP A 87 4.95 -39.74 -1.94
CA ASP A 87 4.77 -39.17 -0.62
C ASP A 87 5.99 -38.35 -0.19
N GLY A 88 7.18 -38.76 -0.59
CA GLY A 88 8.40 -37.96 -0.46
C GLY A 88 8.37 -36.68 -1.25
N LEU A 89 7.82 -36.70 -2.48
CA LEU A 89 7.61 -35.50 -3.27
C LEU A 89 6.61 -34.52 -2.60
N ILE A 90 5.48 -35.04 -2.08
CA ILE A 90 4.49 -34.22 -1.37
C ILE A 90 5.12 -33.55 -0.15
N GLN A 91 5.91 -34.30 0.63
CA GLN A 91 6.60 -33.75 1.79
C GLN A 91 7.58 -32.63 1.40
N LYS A 92 8.39 -32.83 0.36
CA LYS A 92 9.31 -31.81 -0.17
C LYS A 92 8.55 -30.55 -0.61
N LEU A 93 7.41 -30.69 -1.29
CA LEU A 93 6.59 -29.56 -1.69
C LEU A 93 6.04 -28.79 -0.48
N CYS A 94 5.59 -29.50 0.57
CA CYS A 94 5.15 -28.85 1.82
C CYS A 94 6.32 -28.10 2.50
N ASP A 95 7.51 -28.65 2.52
CA ASP A 95 8.71 -28.00 3.08
C ASP A 95 9.14 -26.79 2.24
N MET A 96 8.86 -26.83 0.93
CA MET A 96 9.03 -25.70 0.01
C MET A 96 7.92 -24.63 0.16
N GLY A 97 6.97 -24.79 1.08
CA GLY A 97 5.96 -23.81 1.42
C GLY A 97 4.64 -23.93 0.65
N TYR A 98 4.42 -25.02 -0.09
CA TYR A 98 3.13 -25.33 -0.67
C TYR A 98 2.16 -25.82 0.40
N GLU A 99 0.95 -25.30 0.40
CA GLU A 99 -0.08 -25.66 1.36
C GLU A 99 -1.04 -26.70 0.76
N ARG A 100 -1.41 -27.70 1.57
CA ARG A 100 -2.26 -28.79 1.13
C ARG A 100 -3.73 -28.41 1.19
N GLU A 101 -4.43 -28.54 0.07
CA GLU A 101 -5.87 -28.32 -0.06
C GLU A 101 -6.57 -29.47 -0.79
N THR A 102 -7.89 -29.55 -0.65
CA THR A 102 -8.69 -30.58 -1.34
C THR A 102 -8.80 -30.29 -2.82
N ILE A 103 -8.89 -29.00 -3.20
CA ILE A 103 -9.01 -28.53 -4.59
C ILE A 103 -8.02 -27.39 -4.78
N VAL A 104 -7.19 -27.49 -5.81
CA VAL A 104 -6.18 -26.46 -6.12
C VAL A 104 -6.81 -25.39 -7.00
N SER A 105 -6.98 -24.21 -6.43
CA SER A 105 -7.56 -23.02 -7.10
C SER A 105 -6.65 -21.80 -7.04
N GLU A 106 -5.63 -21.80 -6.16
CA GLU A 106 -4.76 -20.68 -5.90
C GLU A 106 -3.29 -21.05 -6.03
N THR A 107 -2.47 -20.07 -6.38
CA THR A 107 -1.01 -20.21 -6.45
C THR A 107 -0.43 -20.58 -5.08
N GLY A 108 0.51 -21.54 -5.07
CA GLY A 108 1.15 -22.03 -3.84
C GLY A 108 0.38 -23.15 -3.14
N LYS A 109 -0.68 -23.66 -3.74
CA LYS A 109 -1.47 -24.77 -3.20
C LYS A 109 -1.15 -26.08 -3.91
N LEU A 110 -1.31 -27.19 -3.20
CA LEU A 110 -1.21 -28.56 -3.73
C LEU A 110 -2.41 -29.40 -3.27
N GLY A 111 -2.85 -30.30 -4.12
CA GLY A 111 -3.96 -31.23 -3.86
C GLY A 111 -3.57 -32.67 -4.17
N VAL A 112 -3.96 -33.62 -3.33
CA VAL A 112 -3.66 -35.04 -3.52
C VAL A 112 -4.95 -35.84 -3.61
N ARG A 113 -5.15 -36.54 -4.73
CA ARG A 113 -6.33 -37.39 -4.96
C ARG A 113 -5.91 -38.74 -5.55
N GLY A 114 -5.81 -39.74 -4.69
CA GLY A 114 -5.35 -41.06 -5.12
C GLY A 114 -3.95 -41.02 -5.74
N TYR A 115 -3.81 -41.35 -7.02
CA TYR A 115 -2.55 -41.30 -7.76
C TYR A 115 -2.32 -39.95 -8.48
N VAL A 116 -3.11 -38.93 -8.19
CA VAL A 116 -3.03 -37.63 -8.82
C VAL A 116 -2.52 -36.60 -7.81
N LEU A 117 -1.52 -35.84 -8.22
CA LEU A 117 -0.98 -34.69 -7.50
C LEU A 117 -1.22 -33.43 -8.35
N ASP A 118 -2.05 -32.54 -7.84
CA ASP A 118 -2.32 -31.23 -8.44
C ASP A 118 -1.47 -30.18 -7.72
N ILE A 119 -0.80 -29.28 -8.46
CA ILE A 119 0.05 -28.22 -7.90
C ILE A 119 -0.18 -26.95 -8.69
N PHE A 120 -0.21 -25.79 -8.00
CA PHE A 120 -0.20 -24.49 -8.69
C PHE A 120 1.09 -23.72 -8.39
N PRO A 121 2.15 -23.91 -9.22
CA PRO A 121 3.39 -23.18 -9.04
C PRO A 121 3.23 -21.70 -9.36
N ILE A 122 4.07 -20.84 -8.74
CA ILE A 122 3.94 -19.40 -8.84
C ILE A 122 4.21 -18.82 -10.24
N ASP A 123 5.10 -19.45 -10.98
CA ASP A 123 5.53 -18.99 -12.31
C ASP A 123 4.64 -19.50 -13.45
N PHE A 124 3.52 -20.14 -13.13
CA PHE A 124 2.58 -20.72 -14.08
C PHE A 124 1.26 -19.97 -14.11
N GLU A 125 0.71 -19.76 -15.30
CA GLU A 125 -0.63 -19.16 -15.46
C GLU A 125 -1.76 -20.12 -15.09
N GLN A 126 -1.48 -21.43 -15.19
CA GLN A 126 -2.41 -22.51 -14.92
C GLN A 126 -1.76 -23.55 -14.02
N PRO A 127 -2.54 -24.23 -13.15
CA PRO A 127 -2.02 -25.30 -12.33
C PRO A 127 -1.69 -26.53 -13.17
N ILE A 128 -0.84 -27.40 -12.61
CA ILE A 128 -0.38 -28.63 -13.22
C ILE A 128 -0.91 -29.83 -12.47
N ARG A 129 -1.24 -30.87 -13.20
CA ARG A 129 -1.66 -32.18 -12.71
C ARG A 129 -0.63 -33.23 -13.08
N ILE A 130 -0.16 -33.96 -12.10
CA ILE A 130 0.82 -35.03 -12.22
C ILE A 130 0.10 -36.34 -11.91
N GLU A 131 0.03 -37.24 -12.87
CA GLU A 131 -0.58 -38.57 -12.70
C GLU A 131 0.51 -39.58 -12.49
N PHE A 132 0.38 -40.45 -11.49
CA PHE A 132 1.35 -41.46 -11.12
C PHE A 132 0.84 -42.86 -11.46
N TRP A 133 1.76 -43.73 -11.93
CA TRP A 133 1.58 -45.17 -11.97
C TRP A 133 2.59 -45.81 -11.00
N GLY A 134 2.14 -46.14 -9.79
CA GLY A 134 3.06 -46.40 -8.68
C GLY A 134 3.88 -45.18 -8.33
N ASP A 135 5.20 -45.27 -8.41
CA ASP A 135 6.17 -44.19 -8.23
C ASP A 135 6.66 -43.56 -9.53
N GLU A 136 6.15 -44.00 -10.68
CA GLU A 136 6.51 -43.45 -11.99
C GLU A 136 5.51 -42.36 -12.39
N ILE A 137 6.01 -41.22 -12.91
CA ILE A 137 5.18 -40.15 -13.47
C ILE A 137 4.68 -40.58 -14.86
N ASP A 138 3.41 -40.95 -14.95
CA ASP A 138 2.77 -41.33 -16.21
C ASP A 138 2.49 -40.15 -17.12
N SER A 139 1.98 -39.04 -16.55
CA SER A 139 1.69 -37.83 -17.32
C SER A 139 1.75 -36.58 -16.47
N ILE A 140 2.14 -35.46 -17.13
CA ILE A 140 2.07 -34.10 -16.57
C ILE A 140 1.19 -33.29 -17.51
N LYS A 141 0.18 -32.59 -16.96
CA LYS A 141 -0.82 -31.82 -17.73
C LYS A 141 -1.10 -30.50 -17.08
N TYR A 142 -1.39 -29.47 -17.89
CA TYR A 142 -2.14 -28.32 -17.36
C TYR A 142 -3.58 -28.74 -17.07
N PHE A 143 -4.22 -28.11 -16.11
CA PHE A 143 -5.64 -28.25 -15.90
C PHE A 143 -6.30 -26.89 -15.65
N ASP A 144 -7.55 -26.79 -16.00
CA ASP A 144 -8.35 -25.58 -15.80
C ASP A 144 -8.89 -25.53 -14.37
N ILE A 145 -8.73 -24.36 -13.71
CA ILE A 145 -9.08 -24.16 -12.32
C ILE A 145 -10.57 -24.35 -12.08
N ASP A 146 -11.38 -23.84 -13.00
CA ASP A 146 -12.83 -23.74 -12.83
C ASP A 146 -13.51 -25.10 -13.12
N SER A 147 -13.14 -25.73 -14.22
CA SER A 147 -13.70 -27.04 -14.63
C SER A 147 -12.99 -28.23 -14.00
N GLN A 148 -11.78 -28.04 -13.47
CA GLN A 148 -10.89 -29.10 -12.97
C GLN A 148 -10.53 -30.15 -14.02
N LEU A 149 -10.73 -29.85 -15.31
CA LEU A 149 -10.43 -30.74 -16.43
C LEU A 149 -8.99 -30.57 -16.89
N SER A 150 -8.34 -31.70 -17.19
CA SER A 150 -7.00 -31.68 -17.77
C SER A 150 -7.02 -31.10 -19.18
N MET A 151 -5.98 -30.33 -19.49
CA MET A 151 -5.80 -29.64 -20.77
C MET A 151 -4.61 -30.23 -21.54
N SER A 152 -3.64 -29.38 -21.92
CA SER A 152 -2.49 -29.77 -22.69
C SER A 152 -1.44 -30.54 -21.86
N LEU A 153 -0.75 -31.47 -22.52
CA LEU A 153 0.35 -32.26 -21.95
C LEU A 153 1.62 -31.40 -21.84
N LEU A 154 2.40 -31.72 -20.81
CA LEU A 154 3.75 -31.20 -20.58
C LEU A 154 4.73 -32.37 -20.52
N ASP A 155 5.90 -32.26 -21.18
CA ASP A 155 6.94 -33.25 -21.09
C ASP A 155 7.75 -33.14 -19.80
N LYS A 156 7.98 -31.88 -19.36
CA LYS A 156 8.76 -31.56 -18.15
C LYS A 156 8.26 -30.31 -17.49
N VAL A 157 8.51 -30.17 -16.18
CA VAL A 157 8.17 -29.01 -15.37
C VAL A 157 9.20 -28.78 -14.27
N GLU A 158 9.46 -27.52 -13.97
CA GLU A 158 10.28 -27.09 -12.83
C GLU A 158 9.38 -26.46 -11.79
N VAL A 159 9.42 -26.97 -10.57
CA VAL A 159 8.66 -26.44 -9.45
C VAL A 159 9.61 -25.75 -8.49
N TYR A 160 9.41 -24.45 -8.32
CA TYR A 160 10.23 -23.58 -7.47
C TYR A 160 9.64 -23.45 -6.06
N PRO A 161 10.46 -23.12 -5.05
CA PRO A 161 9.97 -22.85 -3.70
C PRO A 161 8.88 -21.79 -3.65
N TYR A 162 7.94 -21.94 -2.71
CA TYR A 162 6.89 -20.96 -2.38
C TYR A 162 7.06 -20.39 -0.97
N THR A 163 8.27 -20.44 -0.44
CA THR A 163 8.63 -19.83 0.86
C THR A 163 10.01 -19.23 0.80
N GLU A 164 10.22 -18.13 1.55
CA GLU A 164 11.54 -17.53 1.75
C GLU A 164 12.26 -18.14 2.97
N PHE A 165 11.63 -19.07 3.69
CA PHE A 165 12.21 -19.78 4.82
C PHE A 165 12.63 -21.18 4.37
N LEU A 166 13.86 -21.30 3.89
CA LEU A 166 14.48 -22.56 3.44
C LEU A 166 15.76 -22.78 4.24
N LEU A 167 15.97 -24.01 4.69
CA LEU A 167 17.12 -24.41 5.50
C LEU A 167 17.96 -25.44 4.77
N ASP A 168 19.26 -25.45 5.06
CA ASP A 168 20.24 -26.42 4.51
C ASP A 168 20.06 -27.84 5.09
N ASN A 169 19.49 -27.95 6.28
CA ASN A 169 19.39 -29.22 7.04
C ASN A 169 17.98 -29.34 7.63
N ASP A 170 17.52 -30.57 7.82
CA ASP A 170 16.30 -30.92 8.57
C ASP A 170 16.45 -30.57 10.04
N CYS A 171 16.20 -29.32 10.39
CA CYS A 171 16.11 -28.86 11.77
C CYS A 171 14.65 -28.83 12.19
N ASP A 172 14.38 -29.37 13.37
CA ASP A 172 13.05 -29.21 14.00
C ASP A 172 12.89 -27.73 14.42
N VAL A 173 12.07 -27.01 13.69
CA VAL A 173 11.90 -25.57 13.83
C VAL A 173 10.54 -25.28 14.46
N SER A 174 10.56 -24.78 15.69
CA SER A 174 9.34 -24.42 16.43
C SER A 174 8.58 -23.23 15.80
N GLN A 175 9.26 -22.37 15.05
CA GLN A 175 8.67 -21.21 14.38
C GLN A 175 9.28 -20.98 12.98
N LYS A 176 8.58 -21.42 11.93
CA LYS A 176 8.97 -21.18 10.53
C LYS A 176 8.71 -19.73 10.08
N LYS A 177 9.20 -18.73 10.85
CA LYS A 177 9.08 -17.31 10.47
C LYS A 177 10.39 -16.82 9.87
N GLN A 178 10.31 -16.17 8.74
CA GLN A 178 11.45 -15.72 7.95
C GLN A 178 12.40 -14.78 8.73
N LYS A 179 11.88 -13.94 9.64
CA LYS A 179 12.71 -13.07 10.48
C LYS A 179 13.73 -13.82 11.37
N TYR A 180 13.52 -15.12 11.58
CA TYR A 180 14.44 -15.98 12.33
C TYR A 180 15.37 -16.83 11.42
N LEU A 181 15.39 -16.58 10.10
CA LEU A 181 16.18 -17.36 9.17
C LEU A 181 17.65 -17.44 9.59
N LYS A 182 18.26 -16.31 9.96
CA LYS A 182 19.68 -16.26 10.42
C LYS A 182 19.93 -17.09 11.67
N TYR A 183 18.92 -17.28 12.51
CA TYR A 183 19.05 -18.08 13.74
C TYR A 183 19.16 -19.57 13.43
N TYR A 184 18.38 -20.04 12.43
CA TYR A 184 18.31 -21.45 12.08
C TYR A 184 19.28 -21.84 10.94
N SER A 185 19.65 -20.92 10.07
CA SER A 185 20.57 -21.16 8.96
C SER A 185 21.94 -20.57 9.20
N LYS A 186 22.99 -21.37 8.96
CA LYS A 186 24.37 -20.90 9.02
C LYS A 186 24.78 -20.08 7.79
N LYS A 187 24.08 -20.28 6.69
CA LYS A 187 24.31 -19.61 5.42
C LYS A 187 23.06 -18.86 5.00
N ILE A 188 23.20 -17.56 4.93
CA ILE A 188 22.16 -16.64 4.47
C ILE A 188 22.75 -15.80 3.34
N SER A 189 21.90 -15.33 2.46
CA SER A 189 22.23 -14.41 1.37
C SER A 189 21.42 -13.13 1.48
N SER A 190 21.85 -12.13 0.74
CA SER A 190 21.20 -10.86 0.56
C SER A 190 20.58 -10.75 -0.84
N LEU A 191 19.70 -9.77 -1.06
CA LEU A 191 19.14 -9.52 -2.38
C LEU A 191 20.22 -9.16 -3.41
N TRP A 192 21.24 -8.38 -3.01
CA TRP A 192 22.35 -8.00 -3.90
C TRP A 192 23.24 -9.18 -4.30
N GLU A 193 23.39 -10.20 -3.44
CA GLU A 193 24.11 -11.44 -3.80
C GLU A 193 23.31 -12.28 -4.80
N TYR A 194 21.97 -12.29 -4.73
CA TYR A 194 21.13 -12.95 -5.75
C TYR A 194 21.27 -12.27 -7.12
N MET A 195 21.53 -10.99 -7.17
CA MET A 195 21.65 -10.24 -8.41
C MET A 195 23.03 -10.34 -9.04
N ASP A 196 24.07 -10.76 -8.30
CA ASP A 196 25.47 -10.64 -8.74
C ASP A 196 25.73 -9.24 -9.35
N SER A 197 25.14 -8.22 -8.71
CA SER A 197 24.90 -6.94 -9.33
C SER A 197 26.11 -6.04 -9.24
N SER A 198 26.39 -5.37 -10.35
CA SER A 198 27.43 -4.37 -10.42
C SER A 198 26.92 -2.93 -10.17
N MET A 199 25.62 -2.68 -10.15
CA MET A 199 25.07 -1.33 -10.09
C MET A 199 23.81 -1.23 -9.21
N CYS A 200 23.77 -0.20 -8.36
CA CYS A 200 22.63 0.18 -7.52
C CYS A 200 22.26 1.64 -7.74
N PHE A 201 20.97 1.92 -7.82
CA PHE A 201 20.40 3.27 -7.88
C PHE A 201 19.66 3.56 -6.58
N TYR A 202 20.14 4.52 -5.79
CA TYR A 202 19.45 5.02 -4.61
C TYR A 202 18.60 6.22 -4.98
N TYR A 203 17.30 6.13 -4.77
CA TYR A 203 16.38 7.24 -4.96
C TYR A 203 16.16 7.96 -3.64
N ASP A 204 16.66 9.20 -3.53
CA ASP A 204 16.64 10.03 -2.33
C ASP A 204 17.29 9.34 -1.10
N TYR A 205 18.62 9.21 -1.15
CA TYR A 205 19.39 8.47 -0.15
C TYR A 205 19.23 9.02 1.28
N ASN A 206 19.04 10.33 1.44
CA ASN A 206 18.84 10.92 2.76
C ASN A 206 17.55 10.39 3.43
N GLN A 207 16.49 10.16 2.65
CA GLN A 207 15.26 9.51 3.16
C GLN A 207 15.49 8.03 3.50
N ILE A 208 16.34 7.35 2.74
CA ILE A 208 16.72 5.95 3.01
C ILE A 208 17.49 5.86 4.33
N GLU A 209 18.46 6.75 4.55
CA GLU A 209 19.27 6.80 5.79
C GLU A 209 18.41 7.15 7.01
N GLU A 210 17.51 8.13 6.89
CA GLU A 210 16.58 8.46 7.95
C GLU A 210 15.62 7.31 8.25
N GLY A 211 15.06 6.68 7.21
CA GLY A 211 14.21 5.50 7.32
C GLY A 211 14.93 4.32 8.00
N TYR A 212 16.20 4.11 7.68
CA TYR A 212 17.02 3.09 8.31
C TYR A 212 17.23 3.36 9.80
N ARG A 213 17.54 4.61 10.18
CA ARG A 213 17.69 4.99 11.60
C ARG A 213 16.43 4.73 12.39
N LEU A 214 15.27 5.13 11.86
CA LEU A 214 13.96 4.88 12.48
C LEU A 214 13.66 3.38 12.60
N LEU A 215 14.00 2.62 11.57
CA LEU A 215 13.84 1.16 11.59
C LEU A 215 14.70 0.51 12.69
N ARG A 216 15.95 0.93 12.85
CA ARG A 216 16.84 0.43 13.91
C ARG A 216 16.29 0.74 15.31
N GLU A 217 15.76 1.93 15.54
CA GLU A 217 15.10 2.31 16.79
C GLU A 217 13.89 1.38 17.07
N THR A 218 13.07 1.14 16.03
CA THR A 218 11.90 0.26 16.13
C THR A 218 12.28 -1.19 16.48
N ILE A 219 13.33 -1.71 15.87
CA ILE A 219 13.86 -3.06 16.16
C ILE A 219 14.37 -3.16 17.58
N PHE A 220 15.12 -2.15 18.04
CA PHE A 220 15.65 -2.12 19.39
C PHE A 220 14.55 -2.19 20.45
N ASP A 221 13.45 -1.46 20.23
CA ASP A 221 12.31 -1.49 21.14
C ASP A 221 11.56 -2.82 21.08
N TYR A 222 11.37 -3.37 19.89
CA TYR A 222 10.78 -4.69 19.71
C TYR A 222 11.56 -5.78 20.42
N ASP A 223 12.91 -5.78 20.32
CA ASP A 223 13.78 -6.72 21.01
C ASP A 223 13.70 -6.57 22.53
N LYS A 224 13.61 -5.34 23.02
CA LYS A 224 13.48 -5.07 24.46
C LYS A 224 12.19 -5.64 25.04
N ASP A 225 11.10 -5.57 24.30
CA ASP A 225 9.79 -6.10 24.73
C ASP A 225 9.71 -7.63 24.60
N ASN A 226 10.46 -8.24 23.66
CA ASN A 226 10.40 -9.67 23.34
C ASN A 226 11.64 -10.49 23.80
N ARG A 227 12.48 -9.96 24.66
CA ARG A 227 13.71 -10.63 25.16
C ARG A 227 13.53 -12.04 25.72
N ASN A 228 12.31 -12.40 26.10
CA ASN A 228 11.98 -13.69 26.72
C ASN A 228 11.74 -14.84 25.73
N THR A 229 11.67 -14.57 24.41
CA THR A 229 11.29 -15.64 23.45
C THR A 229 12.48 -16.51 23.06
N PHE A 230 13.70 -15.97 22.96
CA PHE A 230 14.92 -16.70 22.58
C PHE A 230 16.13 -16.45 23.47
N GLY A 231 16.06 -15.55 24.46
CA GLY A 231 17.14 -15.25 25.41
C GLY A 231 18.37 -14.56 24.81
N ILE A 232 18.36 -14.21 23.52
CA ILE A 232 19.50 -13.69 22.77
C ILE A 232 19.02 -12.49 21.93
N GLN A 233 19.86 -11.44 21.81
CA GLN A 233 19.65 -10.39 20.81
C GLN A 233 19.66 -11.01 19.41
N THR A 234 18.50 -11.06 18.75
CA THR A 234 18.37 -11.55 17.39
C THR A 234 18.64 -10.42 16.41
N ASN A 235 19.56 -10.63 15.49
CA ASN A 235 19.75 -9.74 14.38
C ASN A 235 18.79 -10.17 13.27
N TYR A 236 17.80 -9.33 12.91
CA TYR A 236 16.72 -9.68 11.99
C TYR A 236 16.96 -9.29 10.54
N MET A 237 17.98 -8.45 10.28
CA MET A 237 18.28 -7.91 8.96
C MET A 237 19.75 -7.51 8.85
N TYR A 238 20.20 -7.24 7.62
CA TYR A 238 21.49 -6.62 7.35
C TYR A 238 21.54 -5.16 7.83
N ASP A 239 22.75 -4.66 8.09
CA ASP A 239 22.96 -3.24 8.27
C ASP A 239 23.03 -2.52 6.90
N LEU A 240 22.69 -1.23 6.87
CA LEU A 240 22.79 -0.44 5.62
C LEU A 240 24.24 -0.38 5.12
N SER A 241 25.21 -0.42 6.04
CA SER A 241 26.64 -0.47 5.74
C SER A 241 27.11 -1.81 5.15
N ASP A 242 26.30 -2.87 5.22
CA ASP A 242 26.64 -4.17 4.62
C ASP A 242 26.33 -4.21 3.13
N ILE A 243 25.57 -3.22 2.62
CA ILE A 243 25.22 -3.14 1.21
C ILE A 243 26.43 -2.64 0.42
N HIS A 244 26.93 -3.47 -0.49
CA HIS A 244 28.08 -3.14 -1.33
C HIS A 244 27.80 -3.48 -2.78
N PHE A 245 27.81 -2.43 -3.62
CA PHE A 245 27.74 -2.57 -5.07
C PHE A 245 29.03 -2.04 -5.69
N LYS A 246 29.37 -2.56 -6.85
CA LYS A 246 30.55 -2.10 -7.59
C LYS A 246 30.39 -0.66 -8.06
N ASN A 247 29.19 -0.28 -8.47
CA ASN A 247 28.84 1.07 -8.89
C ASN A 247 27.55 1.48 -8.18
N GLU A 248 27.57 2.66 -7.58
CA GLU A 248 26.45 3.22 -6.85
C GLU A 248 26.08 4.57 -7.45
N VAL A 249 24.80 4.80 -7.70
CA VAL A 249 24.28 6.02 -8.27
C VAL A 249 23.22 6.60 -7.34
N PHE A 250 23.45 7.82 -6.88
CA PHE A 250 22.54 8.52 -5.98
C PHE A 250 21.71 9.51 -6.78
N LEU A 251 20.41 9.24 -6.91
CA LEU A 251 19.44 10.11 -7.59
C LEU A 251 18.80 11.00 -6.53
N MET A 252 19.13 12.29 -6.57
CA MET A 252 18.65 13.28 -5.62
C MET A 252 17.73 14.28 -6.31
N ASN A 253 16.61 14.64 -5.67
CA ASN A 253 15.64 15.58 -6.22
C ASN A 253 16.04 17.06 -6.04
N PHE A 254 16.92 17.34 -5.07
CA PHE A 254 17.37 18.69 -4.73
C PHE A 254 18.86 18.69 -4.46
N ASP A 255 19.48 19.87 -4.38
CA ASP A 255 20.88 20.07 -3.98
C ASP A 255 21.10 19.66 -2.50
N ASN A 256 20.72 18.45 -2.12
CA ASN A 256 20.93 17.91 -0.80
C ASN A 256 22.37 17.37 -0.69
N ILE A 257 23.09 17.78 0.33
CA ILE A 257 24.45 17.32 0.58
C ILE A 257 24.39 15.92 1.18
N LEU A 258 25.08 14.97 0.56
CA LEU A 258 25.34 13.64 1.14
C LEU A 258 26.47 13.77 2.16
N MET A 259 26.13 13.86 3.45
CA MET A 259 27.12 14.24 4.47
C MET A 259 28.25 13.22 4.70
N ASN A 260 28.06 11.94 4.38
CA ASN A 260 28.98 10.88 4.75
C ASN A 260 29.46 10.02 3.57
N ILE A 261 29.19 10.42 2.34
CA ILE A 261 29.53 9.65 1.13
C ILE A 261 30.49 10.45 0.26
N LYS A 262 31.63 9.84 -0.07
CA LYS A 262 32.56 10.41 -1.04
C LYS A 262 32.10 10.04 -2.44
N LEU A 263 31.77 11.04 -3.23
CA LEU A 263 31.37 10.89 -4.63
C LEU A 263 32.59 10.98 -5.56
N ASP A 264 32.63 10.13 -6.57
CA ASP A 264 33.67 10.18 -7.63
C ASP A 264 33.32 11.23 -8.68
N ASP A 265 32.03 11.42 -8.99
CA ASP A 265 31.52 12.40 -9.97
C ASP A 265 30.10 12.88 -9.56
N GLU A 266 29.78 14.11 -9.92
CA GLU A 266 28.46 14.72 -9.70
C GLU A 266 27.97 15.35 -11.00
N LYS A 267 26.73 15.02 -11.42
CA LYS A 267 26.06 15.58 -12.60
C LYS A 267 24.72 16.18 -12.22
N LYS A 268 24.57 17.47 -12.57
CA LYS A 268 23.30 18.17 -12.41
C LYS A 268 22.51 18.11 -13.72
N TYR A 269 21.27 17.65 -13.60
CA TYR A 269 20.32 17.65 -14.71
C TYR A 269 19.18 18.62 -14.40
N VAL A 270 18.92 19.52 -15.34
CA VAL A 270 17.74 20.37 -15.26
C VAL A 270 16.57 19.62 -15.88
N SER A 271 15.61 19.28 -15.04
CA SER A 271 14.34 18.68 -15.47
C SER A 271 13.18 19.54 -15.01
N GLY A 272 12.05 19.46 -15.70
CA GLY A 272 10.84 20.19 -15.37
C GLY A 272 9.60 19.36 -15.71
N GLU A 273 8.47 19.81 -15.20
CA GLU A 273 7.17 19.24 -15.53
C GLU A 273 6.61 19.92 -16.78
N VAL A 274 5.81 19.19 -17.53
CA VAL A 274 5.04 19.70 -18.66
C VAL A 274 3.66 20.09 -18.16
N GLU A 275 3.11 21.18 -18.71
CA GLU A 275 1.75 21.59 -18.40
C GLU A 275 0.72 20.54 -18.85
N ARG A 276 -0.35 20.40 -18.09
CA ARG A 276 -1.49 19.56 -18.46
C ARG A 276 -2.46 20.34 -19.32
N TYR A 277 -2.57 19.97 -20.58
CA TYR A 277 -3.40 20.67 -21.56
C TYR A 277 -4.89 20.32 -21.48
N ASN A 278 -5.23 19.17 -20.89
CA ASN A 278 -6.62 18.75 -20.67
C ASN A 278 -7.53 18.88 -21.91
N GLY A 279 -7.03 18.53 -23.08
CA GLY A 279 -7.76 18.65 -24.35
C GLY A 279 -7.74 20.05 -24.97
N ASN A 280 -7.06 21.02 -24.37
CA ASN A 280 -6.90 22.37 -24.96
C ASN A 280 -5.75 22.36 -25.96
N PHE A 281 -6.05 21.97 -27.22
CA PHE A 281 -5.06 21.90 -28.29
C PHE A 281 -4.56 23.26 -28.76
N SER A 282 -5.31 24.34 -28.55
CA SER A 282 -4.85 25.69 -28.88
C SER A 282 -3.70 26.12 -27.97
N LEU A 283 -3.79 25.82 -26.68
CA LEU A 283 -2.72 26.05 -25.71
C LEU A 283 -1.49 25.19 -26.04
N LEU A 284 -1.73 23.90 -26.29
CA LEU A 284 -0.67 22.98 -26.71
C LEU A 284 0.06 23.47 -27.95
N LYS A 285 -0.67 23.94 -29.00
CA LYS A 285 -0.08 24.49 -30.23
C LYS A 285 0.82 25.69 -29.93
N THR A 286 0.36 26.61 -29.09
CA THR A 286 1.14 27.79 -28.68
C THR A 286 2.44 27.41 -27.99
N ASP A 287 2.41 26.41 -27.11
CA ASP A 287 3.59 25.94 -26.38
C ASP A 287 4.53 25.14 -27.29
N LEU A 288 4.00 24.33 -28.20
CA LEU A 288 4.81 23.67 -29.24
C LEU A 288 5.57 24.67 -30.10
N GLU A 289 4.93 25.77 -30.55
CA GLU A 289 5.58 26.84 -31.28
C GLU A 289 6.70 27.50 -30.45
N LYS A 290 6.48 27.78 -29.17
CA LYS A 290 7.51 28.28 -28.24
C LYS A 290 8.69 27.33 -28.10
N TYR A 291 8.43 26.03 -27.92
CA TYR A 291 9.49 25.04 -27.80
C TYR A 291 10.34 24.97 -29.07
N LEU A 292 9.71 25.01 -30.25
CA LEU A 292 10.43 25.04 -31.55
C LEU A 292 11.26 26.32 -31.72
N LEU A 293 10.73 27.48 -31.32
CA LEU A 293 11.46 28.76 -31.33
C LEU A 293 12.74 28.72 -30.47
N HIS A 294 12.69 27.95 -29.39
CA HIS A 294 13.84 27.71 -28.50
C HIS A 294 14.69 26.51 -28.93
N HIS A 295 14.55 26.04 -30.17
CA HIS A 295 15.28 24.90 -30.75
C HIS A 295 15.16 23.60 -29.95
N LYS A 296 14.10 23.43 -29.19
CA LYS A 296 13.86 22.20 -28.44
C LYS A 296 13.30 21.10 -29.34
N THR A 297 13.64 19.87 -29.04
CA THR A 297 13.10 18.68 -29.68
C THR A 297 11.87 18.23 -28.93
N VAL A 298 10.71 18.24 -29.54
CA VAL A 298 9.45 17.83 -28.91
C VAL A 298 9.11 16.40 -29.29
N ILE A 299 8.71 15.62 -28.31
CA ILE A 299 8.29 14.22 -28.48
C ILE A 299 6.89 14.07 -27.89
N LEU A 300 5.89 13.90 -28.76
CA LEU A 300 4.51 13.60 -28.36
C LEU A 300 4.35 12.09 -28.28
N CYS A 301 4.12 11.58 -27.06
CA CYS A 301 3.90 10.17 -26.81
C CYS A 301 2.40 9.87 -26.77
N VAL A 302 1.93 9.01 -27.66
CA VAL A 302 0.53 8.60 -27.78
C VAL A 302 0.36 7.12 -27.46
N ASP A 303 -0.85 6.73 -27.06
CA ASP A 303 -1.16 5.36 -26.63
C ASP A 303 -1.51 4.41 -27.78
N SER A 304 -1.86 4.93 -28.96
CA SER A 304 -2.30 4.15 -30.11
C SER A 304 -2.05 4.85 -31.44
N GLU A 305 -2.00 4.10 -32.53
CA GLU A 305 -1.93 4.60 -33.89
C GLU A 305 -3.10 5.53 -34.23
N HIS A 306 -4.30 5.22 -33.73
CA HIS A 306 -5.47 6.06 -33.93
C HIS A 306 -5.32 7.43 -33.24
N SER A 307 -4.74 7.48 -32.05
CA SER A 307 -4.40 8.73 -31.38
C SER A 307 -3.34 9.53 -32.15
N ARG A 308 -2.38 8.85 -32.77
CA ARG A 308 -1.36 9.46 -33.62
C ARG A 308 -2.00 10.16 -34.83
N GLU A 309 -2.85 9.45 -35.59
CA GLU A 309 -3.54 10.01 -36.75
C GLU A 309 -4.42 11.21 -36.36
N ARG A 310 -5.07 11.16 -35.23
CA ARG A 310 -5.90 12.24 -34.71
C ARG A 310 -5.07 13.50 -34.39
N ILE A 311 -3.92 13.34 -33.76
CA ILE A 311 -3.01 14.45 -33.46
C ILE A 311 -2.40 15.01 -34.71
N MET A 312 -2.00 14.19 -35.68
CA MET A 312 -1.48 14.64 -36.96
C MET A 312 -2.46 15.57 -37.70
N LYS A 313 -3.74 15.20 -37.75
CA LYS A 313 -4.78 16.07 -38.36
C LYS A 313 -4.95 17.40 -37.62
N TYR A 314 -4.72 17.42 -36.30
CA TYR A 314 -4.82 18.64 -35.51
C TYR A 314 -3.68 19.63 -35.78
N PHE A 315 -2.51 19.12 -36.18
CA PHE A 315 -1.30 19.88 -36.42
C PHE A 315 -0.86 19.83 -37.88
N GLU A 316 -1.81 19.73 -38.85
CA GLU A 316 -1.52 19.70 -40.29
C GLU A 316 -0.70 20.91 -40.75
N ASP A 317 -0.84 22.06 -40.07
CA ASP A 317 -0.11 23.30 -40.37
C ASP A 317 1.29 23.39 -39.74
N MET A 318 1.72 22.36 -39.01
CA MET A 318 3.01 22.31 -38.32
C MET A 318 3.93 21.25 -38.94
N ASP A 319 5.23 21.51 -38.91
CA ASP A 319 6.24 20.58 -39.41
C ASP A 319 6.41 19.40 -38.41
N VAL A 320 5.46 18.46 -38.44
CA VAL A 320 5.39 17.31 -37.57
C VAL A 320 5.94 16.09 -38.28
N VAL A 321 6.91 15.43 -37.67
CA VAL A 321 7.53 14.21 -38.17
C VAL A 321 7.00 12.99 -37.41
N CYS A 322 6.51 11.98 -38.14
CA CYS A 322 6.22 10.66 -37.56
C CYS A 322 7.53 9.90 -37.49
N SER A 323 8.04 9.78 -36.27
CA SER A 323 9.28 9.02 -36.02
C SER A 323 8.95 7.63 -35.45
N MET A 324 9.74 6.64 -35.84
CA MET A 324 9.85 5.43 -35.03
C MET A 324 10.74 5.70 -33.81
N GLU A 325 10.62 4.90 -32.74
CA GLU A 325 11.34 5.13 -31.48
C GLU A 325 12.85 5.37 -31.64
N ASP A 326 13.45 4.75 -32.64
CA ASP A 326 14.90 4.81 -32.92
C ASP A 326 15.31 5.97 -33.86
N SER A 327 14.37 6.83 -34.29
CA SER A 327 14.64 7.87 -35.32
C SER A 327 14.04 9.24 -34.97
N ILE A 328 14.35 9.77 -33.77
CA ILE A 328 13.90 11.08 -33.32
C ILE A 328 14.66 12.16 -34.13
N VAL A 329 13.92 13.07 -34.78
CA VAL A 329 14.46 14.20 -35.53
C VAL A 329 14.62 15.38 -34.58
N LEU A 330 15.85 15.85 -34.39
CA LEU A 330 16.20 16.95 -33.51
C LEU A 330 15.59 18.28 -33.99
N GLY A 331 15.12 19.09 -33.03
CA GLY A 331 14.56 20.42 -33.30
C GLY A 331 13.18 20.39 -33.97
N LYS A 332 12.51 19.24 -34.02
CA LYS A 332 11.18 19.08 -34.60
C LYS A 332 10.20 18.44 -33.61
N ILE A 333 8.92 18.44 -33.98
CA ILE A 333 7.87 17.72 -33.27
C ILE A 333 7.85 16.27 -33.77
N ASN A 334 8.16 15.34 -32.92
CA ASN A 334 8.12 13.90 -33.19
C ASN A 334 6.89 13.30 -32.53
N ILE A 335 6.14 12.46 -33.24
CA ILE A 335 5.03 11.70 -32.65
C ILE A 335 5.43 10.23 -32.64
N ILE A 336 5.47 9.64 -31.44
CA ILE A 336 5.76 8.23 -31.25
C ILE A 336 4.61 7.52 -30.52
N VAL A 337 4.34 6.27 -30.91
CA VAL A 337 3.35 5.44 -30.23
C VAL A 337 4.02 4.76 -29.05
N ARG A 338 3.94 5.41 -27.91
CA ARG A 338 4.49 4.92 -26.65
C ARG A 338 3.67 5.41 -25.48
N ASN A 339 3.27 4.51 -24.62
CA ASN A 339 2.51 4.87 -23.42
C ASN A 339 3.46 5.25 -22.29
N ILE A 340 3.53 6.54 -21.96
CA ILE A 340 4.19 7.09 -20.78
C ILE A 340 3.16 7.79 -19.90
N GLU A 341 3.35 7.72 -18.60
CA GLU A 341 2.36 8.20 -17.61
C GLU A 341 2.29 9.74 -17.58
N ASN A 342 3.43 10.40 -17.49
CA ASN A 342 3.55 11.87 -17.46
C ASN A 342 4.70 12.33 -18.37
N GLY A 343 4.52 13.48 -19.01
CA GLY A 343 5.56 14.16 -19.74
C GLY A 343 6.60 14.83 -18.83
N PHE A 344 7.69 15.26 -19.41
CA PHE A 344 8.78 15.93 -18.70
C PHE A 344 9.61 16.80 -19.64
N LEU A 345 10.29 17.78 -19.07
CA LEU A 345 11.33 18.57 -19.73
C LEU A 345 12.69 18.01 -19.29
N PHE A 346 13.59 17.80 -20.24
CA PHE A 346 14.95 17.34 -19.94
C PHE A 346 15.96 17.89 -20.95
N GLY A 347 16.76 18.84 -20.52
CA GLY A 347 17.70 19.54 -21.41
C GLY A 347 16.97 20.18 -22.61
N ASP A 348 17.32 19.76 -23.81
CA ASP A 348 16.71 20.25 -25.06
C ASP A 348 15.51 19.41 -25.53
N TYR A 349 15.09 18.45 -24.75
CA TYR A 349 13.95 17.57 -25.03
C TYR A 349 12.73 17.97 -24.23
N VAL A 350 11.58 17.96 -24.90
CA VAL A 350 10.25 18.14 -24.30
C VAL A 350 9.43 16.90 -24.64
N VAL A 351 9.13 16.10 -23.64
CA VAL A 351 8.32 14.89 -23.81
C VAL A 351 6.94 15.17 -23.25
N ILE A 352 5.90 15.01 -24.07
CA ILE A 352 4.50 15.24 -23.69
C ILE A 352 3.75 13.93 -23.82
N SER A 353 3.10 13.48 -22.75
CA SER A 353 2.34 12.23 -22.74
C SER A 353 0.90 12.40 -23.24
N ALA A 354 0.24 11.28 -23.58
CA ALA A 354 -1.18 11.28 -23.88
C ALA A 354 -2.02 11.82 -22.70
N ASN A 355 -1.61 11.55 -21.47
CA ASN A 355 -2.30 12.03 -20.25
C ASN A 355 -2.19 13.55 -20.09
N ASP A 356 -1.09 14.17 -20.52
CA ASP A 356 -0.92 15.62 -20.47
C ASP A 356 -1.76 16.30 -21.56
N MET A 357 -1.89 15.68 -22.73
CA MET A 357 -2.63 16.22 -23.88
C MET A 357 -4.14 16.09 -23.72
N PHE A 358 -4.63 14.95 -23.27
CA PHE A 358 -6.05 14.63 -23.21
C PHE A 358 -6.58 14.66 -21.78
N HIS A 359 -7.90 14.82 -21.63
CA HIS A 359 -8.56 14.57 -20.34
C HIS A 359 -8.42 13.09 -19.99
N SER A 360 -7.47 12.76 -19.14
CA SER A 360 -7.47 11.47 -18.48
C SER A 360 -8.27 11.59 -17.18
N SER A 361 -9.37 10.86 -17.06
CA SER A 361 -9.84 10.46 -15.74
C SER A 361 -8.67 9.71 -15.09
N GLU A 362 -8.10 10.23 -14.01
CA GLU A 362 -7.07 9.56 -13.22
C GLU A 362 -7.63 8.24 -12.67
N VAL A 363 -7.66 7.23 -13.50
CA VAL A 363 -7.73 5.85 -13.03
C VAL A 363 -6.33 5.55 -12.52
N LYS A 364 -6.07 5.87 -11.24
CA LYS A 364 -4.89 5.35 -10.55
C LYS A 364 -4.87 3.86 -10.85
N LYS A 365 -3.91 3.42 -11.68
CA LYS A 365 -3.72 2.00 -11.97
C LYS A 365 -3.41 1.33 -10.64
N LYS A 366 -4.44 0.80 -9.99
CA LYS A 366 -4.26 -0.08 -8.85
C LYS A 366 -3.35 -1.21 -9.30
N TYR A 367 -2.40 -1.57 -8.46
CA TYR A 367 -1.59 -2.77 -8.66
C TYR A 367 -2.51 -3.91 -9.11
N LYS A 368 -2.33 -4.38 -10.35
CA LYS A 368 -3.03 -5.57 -10.83
C LYS A 368 -2.26 -6.77 -10.32
N ASN A 369 -2.86 -7.47 -9.38
CA ASN A 369 -2.33 -8.73 -8.91
C ASN A 369 -2.13 -9.67 -10.11
N LYS A 370 -0.89 -10.11 -10.32
CA LYS A 370 -0.52 -11.07 -11.37
C LYS A 370 -0.81 -12.51 -10.95
N PHE A 371 -0.96 -12.73 -9.64
CA PHE A 371 -1.13 -14.06 -9.07
C PHE A 371 -2.59 -14.30 -8.71
N LYS A 372 -3.06 -15.54 -8.89
CA LYS A 372 -4.43 -15.93 -8.54
C LYS A 372 -4.51 -16.19 -7.02
N LEU A 373 -4.76 -15.14 -6.28
CA LEU A 373 -4.99 -15.15 -4.83
C LEU A 373 -6.46 -14.77 -4.60
N GLY A 374 -7.23 -15.63 -3.99
CA GLY A 374 -8.65 -15.56 -3.65
C GLY A 374 -9.49 -14.41 -4.24
N THR A 375 -10.52 -14.68 -5.01
CA THR A 375 -11.24 -13.70 -5.81
C THR A 375 -12.62 -13.36 -5.29
N LYS A 376 -13.03 -12.08 -5.46
CA LYS A 376 -14.46 -11.71 -5.47
C LYS A 376 -15.16 -12.44 -6.59
N ILE A 377 -16.34 -12.98 -6.31
CA ILE A 377 -17.17 -13.67 -7.30
C ILE A 377 -17.63 -12.64 -8.35
N ASN A 378 -16.98 -12.63 -9.50
CA ASN A 378 -17.38 -11.82 -10.64
C ASN A 378 -18.11 -12.65 -11.71
N ASN A 379 -18.02 -13.98 -11.63
CA ASN A 379 -18.71 -14.93 -12.51
C ASN A 379 -19.13 -16.18 -11.71
N VAL A 380 -20.18 -16.85 -12.17
CA VAL A 380 -20.70 -18.10 -11.58
C VAL A 380 -19.65 -19.22 -11.56
N SER A 381 -18.70 -19.19 -12.50
CA SER A 381 -17.56 -20.12 -12.59
C SER A 381 -16.59 -20.09 -11.39
N ASN A 382 -16.70 -19.08 -10.51
CA ASN A 382 -15.84 -18.94 -9.34
C ASN A 382 -16.41 -19.57 -8.06
N ILE A 383 -17.53 -20.30 -8.17
CA ILE A 383 -18.20 -20.94 -7.03
C ILE A 383 -18.18 -22.44 -7.25
N SER A 384 -17.64 -23.18 -6.29
CA SER A 384 -17.61 -24.64 -6.30
C SER A 384 -18.71 -25.22 -5.42
N LYS A 385 -19.27 -26.38 -5.81
CA LYS A 385 -20.25 -27.10 -5.00
C LYS A 385 -19.70 -27.35 -3.59
N GLY A 386 -20.46 -26.91 -2.58
CA GLY A 386 -20.05 -27.00 -1.17
C GLY A 386 -19.46 -25.69 -0.61
N ASP A 387 -19.24 -24.69 -1.43
CA ASP A 387 -18.77 -23.38 -0.96
C ASP A 387 -19.82 -22.68 -0.09
N TYR A 388 -19.37 -22.04 0.98
CA TYR A 388 -20.22 -21.16 1.79
C TYR A 388 -20.37 -19.82 1.09
N ILE A 389 -21.62 -19.46 0.80
CA ILE A 389 -22.00 -18.22 0.10
C ILE A 389 -22.81 -17.34 1.04
N VAL A 390 -22.45 -16.08 1.12
CA VAL A 390 -23.22 -15.07 1.85
C VAL A 390 -24.13 -14.33 0.89
N HIS A 391 -25.43 -14.44 1.10
CA HIS A 391 -26.42 -13.64 0.38
C HIS A 391 -26.79 -12.41 1.19
N GLU A 392 -26.83 -11.26 0.57
CA GLU A 392 -27.10 -9.96 1.20
C GLU A 392 -28.38 -9.95 2.06
N ALA A 393 -29.45 -10.60 1.60
CA ALA A 393 -30.74 -10.62 2.28
C ALA A 393 -30.99 -11.85 3.15
N HIS A 394 -30.34 -12.99 2.86
CA HIS A 394 -30.70 -14.30 3.44
C HIS A 394 -29.59 -14.93 4.29
N GLY A 395 -28.38 -14.33 4.34
CA GLY A 395 -27.28 -14.84 5.16
C GLY A 395 -26.49 -15.95 4.48
N ILE A 396 -25.93 -16.87 5.28
CA ILE A 396 -24.98 -17.88 4.83
C ILE A 396 -25.70 -19.16 4.42
N GLY A 397 -25.51 -19.55 3.15
CA GLY A 397 -25.92 -20.85 2.59
C GLY A 397 -24.75 -21.57 1.93
N ILE A 398 -24.97 -22.80 1.50
CA ILE A 398 -24.00 -23.61 0.73
C ILE A 398 -24.41 -23.60 -0.75
N TYR A 399 -23.48 -23.37 -1.64
CA TYR A 399 -23.70 -23.53 -3.08
C TYR A 399 -23.82 -25.01 -3.45
N ASP A 400 -24.91 -25.37 -4.15
CA ASP A 400 -25.15 -26.73 -4.60
C ASP A 400 -24.84 -26.89 -6.10
N GLU A 401 -25.57 -26.16 -6.95
CA GLU A 401 -25.42 -26.29 -8.41
C GLU A 401 -26.00 -25.07 -9.16
N LEU A 402 -25.63 -24.96 -10.42
CA LEU A 402 -26.30 -24.09 -11.38
C LEU A 402 -27.45 -24.87 -12.05
N CYS A 403 -28.63 -24.35 -12.01
CA CYS A 403 -29.79 -25.02 -12.62
C CYS A 403 -30.55 -24.09 -13.55
N THR A 404 -31.02 -24.63 -14.69
CA THR A 404 -31.86 -23.91 -15.65
C THR A 404 -33.33 -24.19 -15.33
N ILE A 405 -34.06 -23.16 -14.97
CA ILE A 405 -35.51 -23.26 -14.70
C ILE A 405 -36.29 -22.70 -15.92
N VAL A 406 -37.22 -23.49 -16.42
CA VAL A 406 -38.12 -23.08 -17.50
C VAL A 406 -39.43 -22.55 -16.90
N LYS A 407 -39.70 -21.26 -17.07
CA LYS A 407 -40.95 -20.63 -16.61
C LYS A 407 -41.56 -19.84 -17.75
N ASN A 408 -42.83 -20.14 -18.09
CA ASN A 408 -43.57 -19.51 -19.19
C ASN A 408 -42.84 -19.57 -20.56
N GLY A 409 -42.17 -20.69 -20.86
CA GLY A 409 -41.44 -20.87 -22.13
C GLY A 409 -40.03 -20.26 -22.20
N TYR A 410 -39.64 -19.48 -21.20
CA TYR A 410 -38.29 -18.87 -21.11
C TYR A 410 -37.38 -19.69 -20.20
N LYS A 411 -36.19 -20.01 -20.71
CA LYS A 411 -35.12 -20.66 -19.93
C LYS A 411 -34.30 -19.58 -19.21
N LYS A 412 -34.13 -19.72 -17.90
CA LYS A 412 -33.24 -18.87 -17.08
C LYS A 412 -32.38 -19.71 -16.18
N ASP A 413 -31.13 -19.29 -16.02
CA ASP A 413 -30.17 -19.94 -15.16
C ASP A 413 -30.16 -19.33 -13.74
N TYR A 414 -30.16 -20.23 -12.75
CA TYR A 414 -30.24 -19.90 -11.34
C TYR A 414 -29.10 -20.57 -10.56
N ILE A 415 -28.53 -19.85 -9.60
CA ILE A 415 -27.61 -20.37 -8.59
C ILE A 415 -28.44 -20.95 -7.46
N LYS A 416 -28.28 -22.24 -7.17
CA LYS A 416 -28.99 -22.94 -6.11
C LYS A 416 -28.17 -22.95 -4.84
N LEU A 417 -28.68 -22.35 -3.76
CA LEU A 417 -28.08 -22.32 -2.43
C LEU A 417 -28.94 -23.14 -1.46
N ILE A 418 -28.28 -23.96 -0.63
CA ILE A 418 -28.91 -24.75 0.43
C ILE A 418 -28.64 -24.07 1.78
N TYR A 419 -29.69 -23.91 2.56
CA TYR A 419 -29.68 -23.30 3.89
C TYR A 419 -29.92 -24.34 4.99
N ASP A 420 -29.85 -23.91 6.26
CA ASP A 420 -30.13 -24.76 7.43
C ASP A 420 -31.57 -25.31 7.35
N GLY A 421 -31.72 -26.61 7.66
CA GLY A 421 -33.02 -27.30 7.52
C GLY A 421 -33.35 -27.82 6.12
N GLY A 422 -32.42 -27.67 5.14
CA GLY A 422 -32.64 -28.12 3.77
C GLY A 422 -33.43 -27.13 2.88
N ASP A 423 -33.68 -25.92 3.37
CA ASP A 423 -34.32 -24.86 2.59
C ASP A 423 -33.45 -24.48 1.38
N VAL A 424 -34.08 -24.23 0.24
CA VAL A 424 -33.37 -23.92 -1.03
C VAL A 424 -33.72 -22.53 -1.51
N LEU A 425 -32.69 -21.75 -1.86
CA LEU A 425 -32.86 -20.44 -2.51
C LEU A 425 -32.32 -20.48 -3.94
N TYR A 426 -33.11 -20.04 -4.88
CA TYR A 426 -32.73 -19.89 -6.28
C TYR A 426 -32.45 -18.41 -6.60
N ILE A 427 -31.24 -18.09 -6.99
CA ILE A 427 -30.81 -16.72 -7.32
C ILE A 427 -30.55 -16.64 -8.81
N PRO A 428 -31.24 -15.75 -9.55
CA PRO A 428 -30.91 -15.52 -10.96
C PRO A 428 -29.45 -15.15 -11.15
N VAL A 429 -28.79 -15.68 -12.17
CA VAL A 429 -27.37 -15.42 -12.45
C VAL A 429 -27.09 -13.92 -12.64
N GLU A 430 -28.06 -13.16 -13.15
CA GLU A 430 -27.97 -11.70 -13.32
C GLU A 430 -27.85 -10.93 -11.97
N LYS A 431 -28.14 -11.59 -10.85
CA LYS A 431 -28.04 -11.03 -9.49
C LYS A 431 -26.86 -11.58 -8.69
N ILE A 432 -25.82 -12.02 -9.37
CA ILE A 432 -24.59 -12.55 -8.76
C ILE A 432 -23.88 -11.50 -7.88
N ASP A 433 -24.06 -10.23 -8.14
CA ASP A 433 -23.57 -9.11 -7.36
C ASP A 433 -24.05 -9.08 -5.90
N ARG A 434 -25.18 -9.78 -5.60
CA ARG A 434 -25.77 -9.89 -4.26
C ARG A 434 -25.21 -11.04 -3.43
N ILE A 435 -24.28 -11.80 -3.98
CA ILE A 435 -23.63 -12.91 -3.28
C ILE A 435 -22.12 -12.73 -3.22
N SER A 436 -21.54 -13.23 -2.15
CA SER A 436 -20.08 -13.25 -1.96
C SER A 436 -19.65 -14.56 -1.33
N LYS A 437 -18.45 -15.03 -1.67
CA LYS A 437 -17.86 -16.22 -1.04
C LYS A 437 -17.52 -15.87 0.41
N PHE A 438 -17.91 -16.72 1.34
CA PHE A 438 -17.60 -16.54 2.75
C PHE A 438 -16.12 -16.80 3.00
N SER A 439 -15.40 -15.78 3.46
CA SER A 439 -14.00 -15.86 3.86
C SER A 439 -13.92 -15.97 5.38
N GLY A 440 -14.06 -17.16 5.92
CA GLY A 440 -13.87 -17.45 7.35
C GLY A 440 -12.48 -17.98 7.64
N LYS A 441 -12.00 -17.82 8.88
CA LYS A 441 -10.79 -18.52 9.32
C LYS A 441 -11.04 -20.02 9.26
N GLU A 442 -10.12 -20.76 8.64
CA GLU A 442 -10.15 -22.23 8.61
C GLU A 442 -10.31 -22.83 10.01
N GLY A 443 -11.15 -23.85 10.13
CA GLY A 443 -11.41 -24.56 11.37
C GLY A 443 -12.63 -24.11 12.18
N ILE A 444 -13.38 -23.11 11.74
CA ILE A 444 -14.66 -22.74 12.37
C ILE A 444 -15.79 -23.42 11.57
N SER A 445 -16.55 -24.32 12.21
CA SER A 445 -17.79 -24.84 11.62
C SER A 445 -18.74 -23.68 11.37
N VAL A 446 -18.92 -23.32 10.10
CA VAL A 446 -19.85 -22.25 9.69
C VAL A 446 -21.27 -22.75 9.87
N ARG A 447 -22.01 -22.12 10.77
CA ARG A 447 -23.41 -22.44 10.95
C ARG A 447 -24.25 -21.77 9.86
N LEU A 448 -24.97 -22.55 9.10
CA LEU A 448 -25.88 -22.05 8.07
C LEU A 448 -27.01 -21.21 8.69
N ASP A 449 -27.41 -20.17 7.98
CA ASP A 449 -28.61 -19.44 8.33
C ASP A 449 -29.84 -20.18 7.78
N SER A 450 -31.03 -19.95 8.37
CA SER A 450 -32.29 -20.56 7.94
C SER A 450 -33.15 -19.52 7.24
N LEU A 451 -33.72 -19.87 6.10
CA LEU A 451 -34.64 -19.00 5.34
C LEU A 451 -35.94 -18.73 6.09
N SER A 452 -36.37 -19.69 6.91
CA SER A 452 -37.62 -19.61 7.70
C SER A 452 -37.45 -18.85 9.02
N SER A 453 -36.21 -18.47 9.42
CA SER A 453 -35.96 -17.80 10.69
C SER A 453 -35.60 -16.33 10.51
N ASP A 454 -36.18 -15.46 11.35
CA ASP A 454 -35.85 -14.03 11.43
C ASP A 454 -34.45 -13.73 12.00
N LYS A 455 -33.59 -14.75 12.22
CA LYS A 455 -32.27 -14.57 12.86
C LYS A 455 -31.37 -13.63 12.07
N TRP A 456 -31.31 -13.77 10.76
CA TRP A 456 -30.55 -12.90 9.89
C TRP A 456 -31.10 -11.48 9.88
N GLN A 457 -32.44 -11.35 9.77
CA GLN A 457 -33.13 -10.06 9.85
C GLN A 457 -32.89 -9.37 11.20
N LYS A 458 -32.95 -10.12 12.32
CA LYS A 458 -32.62 -9.61 13.67
C LYS A 458 -31.16 -9.20 13.80
N LYS A 459 -30.23 -9.93 13.17
CA LYS A 459 -28.82 -9.61 13.15
C LYS A 459 -28.57 -8.32 12.35
N LYS A 460 -29.21 -8.20 11.19
CA LYS A 460 -29.19 -7.01 10.33
C LYS A 460 -29.82 -5.81 11.03
N ALA A 461 -30.99 -5.99 11.65
CA ALA A 461 -31.67 -4.94 12.43
C ALA A 461 -30.84 -4.45 13.61
N ARG A 462 -30.14 -5.36 14.31
CA ARG A 462 -29.22 -4.98 15.40
C ARG A 462 -28.04 -4.16 14.93
N VAL A 463 -27.47 -4.49 13.76
CA VAL A 463 -26.39 -3.72 13.17
C VAL A 463 -26.92 -2.36 12.70
N ARG A 464 -28.09 -2.32 12.08
CA ARG A 464 -28.75 -1.10 11.63
C ARG A 464 -29.08 -0.18 12.81
N SER A 465 -29.68 -0.73 13.89
CA SER A 465 -29.94 0.04 15.11
C SER A 465 -28.67 0.64 15.72
N ARG A 466 -27.58 -0.13 15.74
CA ARG A 466 -26.28 0.41 16.20
C ARG A 466 -25.77 1.55 15.31
N LEU A 467 -25.97 1.46 13.99
CA LEU A 467 -25.59 2.53 13.07
C LEU A 467 -26.50 3.76 13.26
N GLU A 468 -27.80 3.56 13.49
CA GLU A 468 -28.75 4.63 13.82
C GLU A 468 -28.40 5.29 15.15
N ASP A 469 -28.03 4.50 16.19
CA ASP A 469 -27.53 5.03 17.49
C ASP A 469 -26.24 5.85 17.31
N ILE A 470 -25.32 5.39 16.47
CA ILE A 470 -24.09 6.13 16.16
C ILE A 470 -24.40 7.43 15.42
N ALA A 471 -25.31 7.38 14.44
CA ALA A 471 -25.73 8.55 13.70
C ALA A 471 -26.46 9.57 14.60
N ALA A 472 -27.36 9.10 15.46
CA ALA A 472 -28.06 9.95 16.44
C ALA A 472 -27.09 10.61 17.42
N ASN A 473 -26.08 9.87 17.91
CA ASN A 473 -25.04 10.43 18.77
C ASN A 473 -24.16 11.47 18.04
N LEU A 474 -23.86 11.24 16.76
CA LEU A 474 -23.11 12.22 15.95
C LEU A 474 -23.91 13.50 15.74
N ILE A 475 -25.20 13.39 15.41
CA ILE A 475 -26.10 14.54 15.26
C ILE A 475 -26.21 15.29 16.59
N LYS A 476 -26.36 14.58 17.71
CA LYS A 476 -26.40 15.17 19.05
C LYS A 476 -25.13 15.95 19.37
N VAL A 477 -23.96 15.36 19.17
CA VAL A 477 -22.66 16.02 19.39
C VAL A 477 -22.51 17.24 18.47
N SER A 478 -22.95 17.16 17.22
CA SER A 478 -22.93 18.29 16.30
C SER A 478 -23.86 19.42 16.74
N ALA A 479 -25.08 19.10 17.19
CA ALA A 479 -26.03 20.06 17.70
C ALA A 479 -25.60 20.72 19.05
N GLU A 480 -25.02 19.91 19.96
CA GLU A 480 -24.44 20.42 21.21
C GLU A 480 -23.31 21.40 20.91
N ARG A 481 -22.48 21.10 19.91
CA ARG A 481 -21.37 21.92 19.46
C ARG A 481 -21.84 23.25 18.82
N GLU A 482 -22.88 23.19 18.01
CA GLU A 482 -23.51 24.40 17.43
C GLU A 482 -24.12 25.36 18.49
N ALA A 483 -24.59 24.78 19.59
CA ALA A 483 -25.18 25.53 20.70
C ALA A 483 -24.14 26.08 21.71
N MET A 484 -22.90 25.56 21.69
CA MET A 484 -21.85 25.95 22.60
C MET A 484 -21.12 27.23 22.15
N ARG A 485 -20.76 28.06 23.12
CA ARG A 485 -19.83 29.17 22.92
C ARG A 485 -18.40 28.62 23.00
N GLY A 486 -17.67 28.73 21.89
CA GLY A 486 -16.25 28.45 21.80
C GLY A 486 -15.41 29.67 22.16
N PHE A 487 -14.11 29.46 22.20
CA PHE A 487 -13.15 30.55 22.29
C PHE A 487 -12.99 31.17 20.90
N ALA A 488 -13.16 32.50 20.79
CA ALA A 488 -12.87 33.21 19.55
C ALA A 488 -11.41 33.68 19.60
N PHE A 489 -10.59 33.14 18.73
CA PHE A 489 -9.18 33.51 18.61
C PHE A 489 -9.04 34.94 18.04
N SER A 490 -8.01 35.63 18.45
CA SER A 490 -7.70 36.99 18.00
C SER A 490 -7.35 37.02 16.50
N ALA A 491 -7.60 38.17 15.86
CA ALA A 491 -7.08 38.38 14.50
C ALA A 491 -5.54 38.28 14.46
N ASP A 492 -4.98 38.00 13.28
CA ASP A 492 -3.53 37.85 13.12
C ASP A 492 -2.79 39.16 13.53
N ASP A 493 -1.84 39.01 14.43
CA ASP A 493 -0.95 40.08 14.89
C ASP A 493 0.41 40.04 14.16
N GLU A 494 1.32 40.95 14.52
CA GLU A 494 2.65 41.01 13.94
C GLU A 494 3.45 39.72 14.13
N SER A 495 3.27 39.00 15.22
CA SER A 495 3.95 37.74 15.54
C SER A 495 3.47 36.63 14.60
N GLN A 496 2.16 36.55 14.34
CA GLN A 496 1.58 35.61 13.39
C GLN A 496 2.06 35.89 11.97
N ILE A 497 2.08 37.17 11.56
CA ILE A 497 2.58 37.55 10.23
C ILE A 497 4.06 37.18 10.07
N LEU A 498 4.86 37.43 11.09
CA LEU A 498 6.28 37.05 11.10
C LEU A 498 6.46 35.53 11.01
N PHE A 499 5.66 34.79 11.75
CA PHE A 499 5.67 33.31 11.67
C PHE A 499 5.27 32.84 10.26
N ASP A 500 4.22 33.37 9.66
CA ASP A 500 3.77 33.00 8.33
C ASP A 500 4.84 33.28 7.26
N HIS A 501 5.49 34.45 7.33
CA HIS A 501 6.60 34.83 6.40
C HIS A 501 7.89 34.02 6.61
N GLY A 502 8.08 33.38 7.74
CA GLY A 502 9.24 32.52 8.01
C GLY A 502 9.19 31.17 7.26
N PHE A 503 8.20 30.93 6.45
CA PHE A 503 8.13 29.71 5.61
C PHE A 503 9.08 29.83 4.42
N GLN A 504 9.90 28.79 4.20
CA GLN A 504 10.98 28.80 3.23
C GLN A 504 10.54 28.59 1.76
N PHE A 505 9.26 28.24 1.55
CA PHE A 505 8.70 27.92 0.24
C PHE A 505 7.55 28.89 -0.08
N GLU A 506 7.19 28.99 -1.35
CA GLU A 506 5.99 29.72 -1.77
C GLU A 506 4.74 28.85 -1.54
N GLU A 507 3.72 29.43 -0.96
CA GLU A 507 2.45 28.79 -0.73
C GLU A 507 1.67 28.62 -2.02
N THR A 508 1.03 27.46 -2.18
CA THR A 508 0.08 27.29 -3.26
C THR A 508 -1.21 28.06 -3.00
N PRO A 509 -1.95 28.48 -4.06
CA PRO A 509 -3.23 29.19 -3.88
C PRO A 509 -4.23 28.42 -3.00
N ASP A 510 -4.22 27.11 -3.03
CA ASP A 510 -5.11 26.26 -2.23
C ASP A 510 -4.68 26.20 -0.76
N GLN A 511 -3.37 26.23 -0.47
CA GLN A 511 -2.86 26.37 0.89
C GLN A 511 -3.29 27.71 1.51
N LEU A 512 -3.13 28.80 0.78
CA LEU A 512 -3.56 30.14 1.23
C LEU A 512 -5.07 30.20 1.51
N LYS A 513 -5.90 29.63 0.63
CA LYS A 513 -7.34 29.50 0.85
C LYS A 513 -7.67 28.68 2.10
N ALA A 514 -6.99 27.54 2.29
CA ALA A 514 -7.21 26.69 3.44
C ALA A 514 -6.81 27.40 4.75
N ILE A 515 -5.65 28.07 4.79
CA ILE A 515 -5.18 28.83 5.94
C ILE A 515 -6.19 29.92 6.29
N SER A 516 -6.62 30.71 5.31
CA SER A 516 -7.58 31.80 5.52
C SER A 516 -8.93 31.28 6.02
N ALA A 517 -9.43 30.18 5.45
CA ALA A 517 -10.68 29.57 5.86
C ALA A 517 -10.63 29.04 7.31
N ILE A 518 -9.53 28.37 7.68
CA ILE A 518 -9.37 27.82 9.04
C ILE A 518 -9.23 28.95 10.05
N LYS A 519 -8.38 29.94 9.78
CA LYS A 519 -8.21 31.12 10.67
C LYS A 519 -9.53 31.86 10.87
N TYR A 520 -10.32 32.06 9.82
CA TYR A 520 -11.63 32.68 9.88
C TYR A 520 -12.61 31.89 10.77
N GLU A 521 -12.62 30.55 10.69
CA GLU A 521 -13.47 29.74 11.56
C GLU A 521 -13.02 29.78 13.04
N MET A 522 -11.69 29.84 13.30
CA MET A 522 -11.16 30.00 14.66
C MET A 522 -11.53 31.35 15.32
N GLU A 523 -11.73 32.40 14.56
CA GLU A 523 -12.11 33.74 15.05
C GLU A 523 -13.60 33.82 15.40
N LYS A 524 -14.39 32.80 15.12
CA LYS A 524 -15.82 32.77 15.52
C LYS A 524 -15.99 32.30 16.97
N PRO A 525 -17.02 32.81 17.68
CA PRO A 525 -17.29 32.40 19.06
C PRO A 525 -17.99 31.03 19.16
N LYS A 526 -17.55 30.05 18.37
CA LYS A 526 -18.03 28.65 18.37
C LYS A 526 -16.87 27.70 18.09
N PRO A 527 -16.89 26.47 18.66
CA PRO A 527 -15.81 25.50 18.41
C PRO A 527 -15.73 25.11 16.94
N MET A 528 -14.55 25.23 16.35
CA MET A 528 -14.28 24.82 14.97
C MET A 528 -14.15 23.28 14.84
N ASP A 529 -14.65 22.68 13.78
CA ASP A 529 -14.36 21.28 13.37
C ASP A 529 -14.18 21.24 11.86
N MET A 530 -12.92 21.30 11.45
CA MET A 530 -12.57 21.33 10.02
C MET A 530 -11.74 20.13 9.62
N LEU A 531 -11.97 19.66 8.40
CA LEU A 531 -11.21 18.61 7.74
C LEU A 531 -10.37 19.20 6.61
N LEU A 532 -9.04 19.15 6.76
CA LEU A 532 -8.10 19.53 5.72
C LEU A 532 -7.70 18.29 4.93
N CYS A 533 -8.16 18.20 3.68
CA CYS A 533 -7.84 17.12 2.76
C CYS A 533 -6.78 17.58 1.74
N GLY A 534 -5.82 16.72 1.46
CA GLY A 534 -4.80 16.95 0.44
C GLY A 534 -3.89 15.75 0.35
N ASP A 535 -3.29 15.48 -0.80
CA ASP A 535 -2.38 14.34 -0.97
C ASP A 535 -1.13 14.45 -0.08
N VAL A 536 -0.38 13.35 0.03
CA VAL A 536 0.89 13.31 0.77
C VAL A 536 1.90 14.25 0.09
N GLY A 537 2.56 15.11 0.87
CA GLY A 537 3.53 16.08 0.33
C GLY A 537 2.96 17.45 -0.03
N TYR A 538 1.65 17.65 0.00
CA TYR A 538 1.00 18.95 -0.31
C TYR A 538 0.99 19.98 0.85
N GLY A 539 1.89 19.84 1.80
CA GLY A 539 2.12 20.84 2.84
C GLY A 539 1.02 21.00 3.88
N LYS A 540 0.12 20.01 4.08
CA LYS A 540 -0.91 20.04 5.15
C LYS A 540 -0.35 20.37 6.51
N THR A 541 0.85 19.89 6.81
CA THR A 541 1.55 20.12 8.09
C THR A 541 1.87 21.60 8.30
N GLU A 542 2.29 22.31 7.25
CA GLU A 542 2.54 23.76 7.36
C GLU A 542 1.26 24.54 7.66
N VAL A 543 0.15 24.20 6.98
CA VAL A 543 -1.16 24.80 7.31
C VAL A 543 -1.50 24.57 8.77
N ALA A 544 -1.30 23.35 9.29
CA ALA A 544 -1.53 23.03 10.69
C ALA A 544 -0.62 23.84 11.63
N PHE A 545 0.66 24.00 11.30
CA PHE A 545 1.61 24.76 12.13
C PHE A 545 1.23 26.23 12.26
N ARG A 546 0.75 26.87 11.20
CA ARG A 546 0.25 28.26 11.26
C ARG A 546 -0.98 28.40 12.16
N VAL A 547 -1.88 27.44 12.07
CA VAL A 547 -3.08 27.37 12.93
C VAL A 547 -2.71 27.10 14.39
N MET A 548 -1.73 26.24 14.63
CA MET A 548 -1.21 25.97 15.97
C MET A 548 -0.53 27.20 16.58
N PHE A 549 0.26 27.92 15.77
CA PHE A 549 0.90 29.15 16.24
C PHE A 549 -0.14 30.21 16.66
N LYS A 550 -1.22 30.37 15.86
CA LYS A 550 -2.36 31.27 16.23
C LYS A 550 -2.96 30.90 17.59
N ALA A 551 -3.15 29.60 17.84
CA ALA A 551 -3.70 29.15 19.12
C ALA A 551 -2.73 29.41 20.29
N VAL A 552 -1.45 29.20 20.13
CA VAL A 552 -0.42 29.44 21.14
C VAL A 552 -0.24 30.94 21.39
N ASN A 553 -0.32 31.74 20.35
CA ASN A 553 -0.20 33.20 20.44
C ASN A 553 -1.30 33.82 21.31
N ASP A 554 -2.49 33.21 21.34
CA ASP A 554 -3.61 33.57 22.25
C ASP A 554 -3.53 32.84 23.62
N GLY A 555 -2.38 32.25 23.95
CA GLY A 555 -2.13 31.60 25.25
C GLY A 555 -2.84 30.25 25.43
N LYS A 556 -3.36 29.64 24.37
CA LYS A 556 -3.99 28.31 24.41
C LYS A 556 -3.00 27.22 24.18
N GLN A 557 -3.19 26.09 24.85
CA GLN A 557 -2.41 24.86 24.58
C GLN A 557 -2.94 24.12 23.36
N VAL A 558 -2.04 23.44 22.67
CA VAL A 558 -2.33 22.65 21.46
C VAL A 558 -1.93 21.19 21.66
N ALA A 559 -2.81 20.27 21.27
CA ALA A 559 -2.50 18.85 21.17
C ALA A 559 -2.42 18.44 19.71
N TYR A 560 -1.31 17.79 19.31
CA TYR A 560 -1.13 17.21 17.97
C TYR A 560 -1.10 15.68 18.07
N LEU A 561 -2.14 15.04 17.56
CA LEU A 561 -2.39 13.61 17.68
C LEU A 561 -1.99 12.88 16.39
N CYS A 562 -0.99 11.99 16.48
CA CYS A 562 -0.54 11.14 15.39
C CYS A 562 -0.95 9.68 15.61
N PRO A 563 -1.23 8.90 14.54
CA PRO A 563 -1.59 7.49 14.67
C PRO A 563 -0.40 6.60 15.07
N THR A 564 0.81 6.99 14.74
CA THR A 564 2.02 6.22 15.02
C THR A 564 3.08 7.03 15.76
N THR A 565 3.94 6.34 16.49
CA THR A 565 5.07 6.95 17.21
C THR A 565 6.11 7.56 16.27
N ILE A 566 6.28 6.98 15.10
CA ILE A 566 7.21 7.48 14.06
C ILE A 566 6.71 8.85 13.55
N LEU A 567 5.45 8.92 13.16
CA LEU A 567 4.85 10.19 12.70
C LEU A 567 4.88 11.25 13.80
N SER A 568 4.58 10.89 15.06
CA SER A 568 4.62 11.87 16.16
C SER A 568 6.02 12.43 16.37
N ASN A 569 7.07 11.61 16.24
CA ASN A 569 8.45 12.07 16.34
C ASN A 569 8.88 12.93 15.14
N GLN A 570 8.46 12.56 13.94
CA GLN A 570 8.73 13.33 12.73
C GLN A 570 8.06 14.71 12.80
N GLN A 571 6.78 14.77 13.13
CA GLN A 571 6.06 16.04 13.25
C GLN A 571 6.61 16.91 14.37
N TYR A 572 7.00 16.32 15.50
CA TYR A 572 7.67 17.01 16.59
C TYR A 572 8.99 17.66 16.14
N LYS A 573 9.85 16.93 15.41
CA LYS A 573 11.10 17.49 14.88
C LYS A 573 10.87 18.60 13.87
N ASN A 574 9.88 18.44 12.99
CA ASN A 574 9.49 19.46 12.03
C ASN A 574 9.00 20.73 12.74
N ALA A 575 8.19 20.55 13.79
CA ALA A 575 7.72 21.67 14.62
C ALA A 575 8.88 22.37 15.32
N LEU A 576 9.83 21.66 15.92
CA LEU A 576 10.99 22.29 16.56
C LEU A 576 11.76 23.20 15.60
N LYS A 577 11.97 22.76 14.35
CA LYS A 577 12.63 23.57 13.32
C LYS A 577 11.78 24.77 12.90
N ARG A 578 10.47 24.56 12.72
CA ARG A 578 9.58 25.62 12.21
C ARG A 578 9.26 26.71 13.23
N PHE A 579 9.25 26.35 14.52
CA PHE A 579 8.99 27.26 15.63
C PHE A 579 10.30 27.82 16.22
N GLU A 580 11.45 27.52 15.63
CA GLU A 580 12.74 28.06 16.10
C GLU A 580 12.76 29.58 16.05
N GLY A 581 13.17 30.21 17.15
CA GLY A 581 13.16 31.67 17.31
C GLY A 581 11.88 32.26 17.90
N PHE A 582 10.82 31.46 18.09
CA PHE A 582 9.59 31.87 18.78
C PHE A 582 9.55 31.30 20.20
N PRO A 583 8.96 32.03 21.15
CA PRO A 583 8.89 31.63 22.57
C PRO A 583 7.80 30.57 22.79
N VAL A 584 7.86 29.44 22.10
CA VAL A 584 6.90 28.33 22.14
C VAL A 584 7.55 27.08 22.72
N SER A 585 6.97 26.53 23.77
CA SER A 585 7.44 25.30 24.41
C SER A 585 6.74 24.07 23.80
N ILE A 586 7.52 23.19 23.19
CA ILE A 586 7.03 22.01 22.48
C ILE A 586 7.53 20.73 23.15
N ALA A 587 6.64 19.79 23.42
CA ALA A 587 6.98 18.49 23.99
C ALA A 587 6.45 17.32 23.16
N LEU A 588 7.08 16.15 23.32
CA LEU A 588 6.68 14.90 22.70
C LEU A 588 6.29 13.89 23.78
N LEU A 589 5.11 13.31 23.67
CA LEU A 589 4.62 12.27 24.56
C LEU A 589 4.20 11.02 23.78
N ASN A 590 5.09 10.03 23.74
CA ASN A 590 4.82 8.74 23.15
C ASN A 590 5.50 7.63 23.97
N ARG A 591 5.35 6.38 23.56
CA ARG A 591 5.91 5.23 24.27
C ARG A 591 7.45 5.21 24.36
N PHE A 592 8.15 6.00 23.53
CA PHE A 592 9.60 6.07 23.51
C PHE A 592 10.19 7.07 24.53
N VAL A 593 9.35 7.93 25.11
CA VAL A 593 9.79 8.84 26.16
C VAL A 593 9.87 8.06 27.47
N ASP A 594 11.00 8.16 28.15
CA ASP A 594 11.19 7.50 29.46
C ASP A 594 10.12 7.89 30.48
N ARG A 595 9.67 6.96 31.31
CA ARG A 595 8.57 7.16 32.28
C ARG A 595 8.78 8.36 33.20
N LYS A 596 10.02 8.60 33.64
CA LYS A 596 10.34 9.77 34.46
C LYS A 596 10.13 11.06 33.71
N LYS A 597 10.56 11.10 32.44
CA LYS A 597 10.35 12.27 31.55
C LYS A 597 8.87 12.46 31.23
N GLN A 598 8.12 11.37 31.03
CA GLN A 598 6.66 11.47 30.81
C GLN A 598 5.96 12.15 32.01
N GLN A 599 6.34 11.79 33.24
CA GLN A 599 5.77 12.42 34.44
C GLN A 599 6.07 13.92 34.51
N VAL A 600 7.29 14.33 34.17
CA VAL A 600 7.66 15.74 34.10
C VAL A 600 6.84 16.48 33.05
N ILE A 601 6.72 15.90 31.84
CA ILE A 601 5.93 16.47 30.74
C ILE A 601 4.45 16.62 31.17
N ILE A 602 3.88 15.63 31.83
CA ILE A 602 2.48 15.68 32.29
C ILE A 602 2.29 16.78 33.33
N GLU A 603 3.23 16.94 34.25
CA GLU A 603 3.13 17.99 35.27
C GLU A 603 3.34 19.38 34.66
N ASP A 604 4.32 19.56 33.78
CA ASP A 604 4.55 20.82 33.10
C ASP A 604 3.38 21.21 32.18
N LEU A 605 2.70 20.22 31.58
CA LEU A 605 1.50 20.42 30.77
C LEU A 605 0.34 20.98 31.64
N LYS A 606 0.11 20.40 32.84
CA LYS A 606 -0.88 20.86 33.79
C LYS A 606 -0.59 22.29 34.30
N GLN A 607 0.69 22.61 34.43
CA GLN A 607 1.12 23.95 34.87
C GLN A 607 1.05 24.98 33.72
N GLY A 608 0.83 24.55 32.48
CA GLY A 608 0.81 25.41 31.30
C GLY A 608 2.18 25.89 30.86
N LYS A 609 3.24 25.12 31.16
CA LYS A 609 4.61 25.40 30.72
C LYS A 609 4.90 24.80 29.32
N ILE A 610 4.03 23.91 28.85
CA ILE A 610 4.10 23.32 27.53
C ILE A 610 2.93 23.86 26.71
N ASP A 611 3.25 24.49 25.58
CA ASP A 611 2.26 25.11 24.71
C ASP A 611 1.75 24.08 23.67
N ILE A 612 2.65 23.24 23.13
CA ILE A 612 2.29 22.26 22.12
C ILE A 612 2.76 20.85 22.55
N LEU A 613 1.82 19.91 22.58
CA LEU A 613 2.08 18.53 22.89
C LEU A 613 1.87 17.63 21.66
N PHE A 614 2.95 17.08 21.13
CA PHE A 614 2.89 16.04 20.10
C PHE A 614 2.82 14.65 20.73
N GLY A 615 2.04 13.74 20.15
CA GLY A 615 2.08 12.36 20.59
C GLY A 615 1.07 11.46 19.88
N THR A 616 0.96 10.24 20.41
CA THR A 616 0.03 9.22 19.91
C THR A 616 -1.22 9.14 20.80
N HIS A 617 -1.99 8.06 20.69
CA HIS A 617 -3.14 7.79 21.57
C HIS A 617 -2.83 7.95 23.07
N ARG A 618 -1.57 7.99 23.48
CA ARG A 618 -1.14 8.28 24.85
C ARG A 618 -1.64 9.64 25.36
N ILE A 619 -1.78 10.64 24.47
CA ILE A 619 -2.34 11.96 24.82
C ILE A 619 -3.80 11.84 25.30
N LEU A 620 -4.55 10.85 24.82
CA LEU A 620 -5.95 10.62 25.19
C LEU A 620 -6.12 9.85 26.51
N SER A 621 -5.06 9.57 27.25
CA SER A 621 -5.12 8.83 28.51
C SER A 621 -5.65 9.69 29.64
N ASN A 622 -6.34 9.11 30.60
CA ASN A 622 -7.05 9.81 31.68
C ASN A 622 -6.14 10.58 32.66
N ASP A 623 -4.84 10.27 32.67
CA ASP A 623 -3.82 10.93 33.49
C ASP A 623 -3.26 12.20 32.83
N ILE A 624 -3.62 12.48 31.59
CA ILE A 624 -3.22 13.69 30.85
C ILE A 624 -4.28 14.76 31.07
N ALA A 625 -3.86 15.89 31.59
CA ALA A 625 -4.71 17.06 31.76
C ALA A 625 -3.97 18.29 31.25
N PHE A 626 -4.61 19.00 30.34
CA PHE A 626 -4.17 20.31 29.87
C PHE A 626 -4.68 21.39 30.82
N ARG A 627 -3.93 22.46 30.98
CA ARG A 627 -4.38 23.64 31.74
C ARG A 627 -5.48 24.40 30.98
N ASP A 628 -5.25 24.63 29.68
CA ASP A 628 -6.17 25.37 28.82
C ASP A 628 -6.00 24.94 27.35
N LEU A 629 -6.56 23.79 27.01
CA LEU A 629 -6.51 23.24 25.66
C LEU A 629 -7.48 24.02 24.75
N GLY A 630 -6.96 24.69 23.72
CA GLY A 630 -7.77 25.44 22.75
C GLY A 630 -7.87 24.74 21.38
N LEU A 631 -6.87 23.99 20.99
CA LEU A 631 -6.81 23.34 19.66
C LEU A 631 -6.35 21.89 19.74
N LEU A 632 -7.09 21.00 19.04
CA LEU A 632 -6.69 19.62 18.80
C LEU A 632 -6.46 19.42 17.30
N VAL A 633 -5.25 19.08 16.92
CA VAL A 633 -4.90 18.66 15.55
C VAL A 633 -4.83 17.15 15.51
N ILE A 634 -5.53 16.54 14.56
CA ILE A 634 -5.59 15.07 14.38
C ILE A 634 -5.05 14.73 13.01
N ASP A 635 -3.95 14.01 12.98
CA ASP A 635 -3.36 13.52 11.74
C ASP A 635 -3.86 12.11 11.44
N GLU A 636 -4.33 11.86 10.19
CA GLU A 636 -4.80 10.56 9.72
C GLU A 636 -5.83 9.87 10.66
N GLU A 637 -6.92 10.56 11.00
CA GLU A 637 -7.97 10.07 11.93
C GLU A 637 -8.47 8.66 11.62
N GLN A 638 -8.47 8.25 10.35
CA GLN A 638 -8.93 6.92 9.93
C GLN A 638 -8.10 5.76 10.50
N ARG A 639 -6.87 6.03 10.92
CA ARG A 639 -5.97 5.02 11.51
C ARG A 639 -6.19 4.78 13.00
N PHE A 640 -7.04 5.55 13.67
CA PHE A 640 -7.36 5.35 15.08
C PHE A 640 -8.45 4.30 15.29
N GLY A 641 -8.30 3.50 16.35
CA GLY A 641 -9.29 2.50 16.77
C GLY A 641 -10.58 3.14 17.33
N VAL A 642 -11.65 2.34 17.42
CA VAL A 642 -13.00 2.79 17.83
C VAL A 642 -12.99 3.47 19.18
N THR A 643 -12.32 2.93 20.20
CA THR A 643 -12.22 3.47 21.55
C THR A 643 -11.51 4.83 21.59
N HIS A 644 -10.50 5.03 20.75
CA HIS A 644 -9.80 6.31 20.63
C HIS A 644 -10.67 7.35 19.95
N LYS A 645 -11.44 6.97 18.93
CA LYS A 645 -12.39 7.87 18.27
C LYS A 645 -13.50 8.35 19.19
N GLU A 646 -13.96 7.50 20.12
CA GLU A 646 -14.93 7.93 21.14
C GLU A 646 -14.35 8.98 22.10
N LYS A 647 -13.11 8.83 22.54
CA LYS A 647 -12.43 9.84 23.34
C LYS A 647 -12.17 11.15 22.59
N ILE A 648 -11.77 11.07 21.33
CA ILE A 648 -11.62 12.23 20.46
C ILE A 648 -12.94 13.00 20.35
N LYS A 649 -14.08 12.32 20.25
CA LYS A 649 -15.41 12.94 20.21
C LYS A 649 -15.69 13.78 21.47
N GLN A 650 -15.25 13.34 22.64
CA GLN A 650 -15.42 14.10 23.88
C GLN A 650 -14.64 15.42 23.85
N TYR A 651 -13.43 15.43 23.30
CA TYR A 651 -12.66 16.65 23.10
C TYR A 651 -13.30 17.58 22.07
N LYS A 652 -13.91 17.02 21.01
CA LYS A 652 -14.58 17.78 19.94
C LYS A 652 -15.70 18.70 20.41
N VAL A 653 -16.24 18.53 21.59
CA VAL A 653 -17.40 19.32 22.07
C VAL A 653 -17.01 20.78 22.44
N ASN A 654 -15.84 20.98 23.03
CA ASN A 654 -15.51 22.25 23.71
C ASN A 654 -14.31 22.97 23.11
N ILE A 655 -13.58 22.43 22.18
CA ILE A 655 -12.36 22.98 21.62
C ILE A 655 -12.36 22.94 20.10
N ASP A 656 -11.51 23.74 19.49
CA ASP A 656 -11.29 23.69 18.05
C ASP A 656 -10.58 22.42 17.64
N VAL A 657 -11.04 21.83 16.54
CA VAL A 657 -10.46 20.61 16.00
C VAL A 657 -10.15 20.76 14.51
N LEU A 658 -8.91 20.48 14.17
CA LEU A 658 -8.44 20.39 12.79
C LEU A 658 -8.01 18.95 12.49
N THR A 659 -8.71 18.30 11.60
CA THR A 659 -8.36 16.95 11.15
C THR A 659 -7.62 17.02 9.83
N LEU A 660 -6.47 16.35 9.71
CA LEU A 660 -5.67 16.23 8.48
C LEU A 660 -5.85 14.84 7.88
N SER A 661 -6.12 14.76 6.59
CA SER A 661 -6.24 13.47 5.89
C SER A 661 -5.68 13.53 4.48
N ALA A 662 -4.98 12.46 4.08
CA ALA A 662 -4.54 12.28 2.69
C ALA A 662 -5.64 11.67 1.81
N THR A 663 -6.56 10.91 2.41
CA THR A 663 -7.65 10.25 1.67
C THR A 663 -8.96 10.46 2.41
N PRO A 664 -9.86 11.33 1.91
CA PRO A 664 -11.19 11.45 2.49
C PRO A 664 -11.90 10.09 2.38
N ILE A 665 -12.32 9.52 3.51
CA ILE A 665 -13.12 8.31 3.49
C ILE A 665 -14.53 8.71 3.07
N PRO A 666 -15.10 8.17 1.98
CA PRO A 666 -16.42 8.54 1.50
C PRO A 666 -17.53 8.41 2.56
N ARG A 667 -17.35 7.53 3.56
CA ARG A 667 -18.32 7.32 4.65
C ARG A 667 -18.45 8.47 5.62
N THR A 668 -17.42 9.31 5.77
CA THR A 668 -17.47 10.51 6.63
C THR A 668 -17.99 11.74 5.89
N LEU A 669 -17.95 11.73 4.56
CA LEU A 669 -18.46 12.82 3.72
C LEU A 669 -19.94 12.61 3.31
N GLN A 670 -20.50 11.41 3.44
CA GLN A 670 -21.90 11.11 3.14
C GLN A 670 -22.82 11.17 4.37
N MET A 671 -22.30 11.45 5.55
CA MET A 671 -23.04 11.78 6.77
C MET A 671 -22.98 13.29 7.05
#